data_a77cc6ff35a3c42d3616edc662b889ff
#
_entry.id   a77cc6ff35a3c42d3616edc662b889ff
#
_cell.length_a   1.000
_cell.length_b   1.000
_cell.length_c   1.000
_cell.angle_alpha   90.00
_cell.angle_beta   90.00
_cell.angle_gamma   90.00
#
_symmetry.space_group_name_H-M   'P 1'
#
loop_
_entity.id
_entity.type
_entity.pdbx_description
1 polymer ?
#
loop_
_entity_poly.entity_id
_entity_poly.type
_entity_poly.pdbx_seq_one_letter_code
_entity_poly.pdbx_strand_id
1 'polypeptide(L)'
;MNRYITFASLAFVLLQGNMAQTIVKPSVKTKTTFAIVTDTKSYEEAKEEIDAYRASVEQEGLGTYLVIDDWKTPQPIREVLKTLHEEKKSPLEGCVLVGDIPIPMIRDAQHLCSAFKMNQTMDWQRSSVPSDRYYDDFDLKFDYIKQDSLQTDYHYLSLRADSKQYLSPDIYSGRIRPLRGKGMDKYQLLRDYLKKVVTEKQKNNVLDQLTMARGHGYNSEDPLAWSGEQIAFREQLPQLFLPGNTVKFYDFTFQFPSKNLYLNEVQREDLDVLLFHHHGAPQAQYLDGYEPAINVESNIESIKRFLRSKVPGRAKKVGKEKAIAEYAQRYNVPESWCEEAFDAEKQKQDSIYNYSMDIHVEEVHRLRPNARFIMFDACFNGSFHLDDYQAGAYIFNPGKTLATLACSVNSIQDKWPNEFLGLLASGMRIGHFTRLTCFLENHLIGDPTLRFTPTTDTGFDINQALVLKKHDIAFWKKQLNSPLADMQALALRELSDADYKDMISLLEESYFQSPSFMVRLEALRLLALNHPSQAINVMKAALNDSYELIRRYAAEYVEKNGSPELLPAWIEGYLQRSHEKRFRFKVTNGLDAFPYADIKAELEKQSQELTLFNRSHVDAILNQLPRNEQGMERDIQTITNPKSKPSHVRRDLRVFRNHPVGGKVLDMLIAFVKDESHPTDQRLLAAEVLGWYNMYHNKASIIQSLKGIQTNDAALKNEIEKSIARLEGKNR
;
A
#
# COMPACT_ATOMS: atom_id res chain seq x y z
N MET A 1 -35.39 -18.77 45.52
CA MET A 1 -36.07 -17.58 44.94
C MET A 1 -35.23 -17.13 43.73
N ASN A 2 -35.54 -17.70 42.57
CA ASN A 2 -34.84 -17.41 41.32
C ASN A 2 -35.41 -16.14 40.68
N ARG A 3 -34.59 -15.11 40.49
CA ARG A 3 -34.93 -13.96 39.65
C ARG A 3 -34.37 -14.18 38.26
N TYR A 4 -35.23 -14.57 37.35
CA TYR A 4 -34.95 -14.47 35.91
C TYR A 4 -35.04 -12.99 35.52
N ILE A 5 -33.94 -12.42 35.06
CA ILE A 5 -33.93 -11.10 34.41
C ILE A 5 -34.14 -11.35 32.90
N THR A 6 -35.35 -11.02 32.47
CA THR A 6 -35.71 -11.03 31.04
C THR A 6 -35.16 -9.78 30.40
N PHE A 7 -34.17 -9.91 29.52
CA PHE A 7 -33.69 -8.81 28.69
C PHE A 7 -34.66 -8.59 27.53
N ALA A 8 -35.42 -7.51 27.59
CA ALA A 8 -36.20 -7.01 26.46
C ALA A 8 -35.25 -6.20 25.54
N SER A 9 -34.88 -6.79 24.40
CA SER A 9 -34.17 -6.09 23.33
C SER A 9 -35.15 -5.18 22.60
N LEU A 10 -35.03 -3.87 22.71
CA LEU A 10 -35.80 -2.91 21.90
C LEU A 10 -35.13 -2.84 20.49
N ALA A 11 -35.77 -3.44 19.51
CA ALA A 11 -35.44 -3.27 18.10
C ALA A 11 -36.09 -1.98 17.59
N PHE A 12 -35.33 -1.06 17.03
CA PHE A 12 -35.81 0.11 16.32
C PHE A 12 -35.94 -0.22 14.84
N VAL A 13 -37.15 -0.20 14.29
CA VAL A 13 -37.44 -0.45 12.89
C VAL A 13 -37.58 0.90 12.18
N LEU A 14 -36.67 1.21 11.27
CA LEU A 14 -36.78 2.33 10.32
C LEU A 14 -37.42 1.81 9.04
N LEU A 15 -38.68 2.17 8.82
CA LEU A 15 -39.47 1.84 7.63
C LEU A 15 -39.13 2.79 6.46
N GLN A 16 -38.33 2.33 5.50
CA GLN A 16 -38.43 2.78 4.10
C GLN A 16 -38.42 1.55 3.20
N GLY A 17 -39.53 1.32 2.54
CA GLY A 17 -39.94 0.24 1.64
C GLY A 17 -38.96 -0.87 1.29
N ASN A 18 -39.31 -2.09 1.67
CA ASN A 18 -38.70 -3.41 1.45
C ASN A 18 -37.73 -3.89 2.54
N MET A 19 -38.25 -4.79 3.36
CA MET A 19 -37.60 -5.49 4.47
C MET A 19 -36.74 -4.61 5.39
N ALA A 20 -37.19 -4.47 6.63
CA ALA A 20 -36.62 -3.50 7.58
C ALA A 20 -35.22 -3.92 8.05
N GLN A 21 -34.23 -3.10 7.79
CA GLN A 21 -32.90 -3.17 8.39
C GLN A 21 -33.00 -3.37 9.91
N THR A 22 -32.31 -4.37 10.44
CA THR A 22 -32.28 -4.66 11.87
C THR A 22 -30.99 -4.11 12.48
N ILE A 23 -31.10 -3.21 13.47
CA ILE A 23 -29.97 -2.67 14.23
C ILE A 23 -30.11 -3.06 15.69
N VAL A 24 -29.23 -3.94 16.17
CA VAL A 24 -29.13 -4.30 17.60
C VAL A 24 -28.10 -3.40 18.25
N LYS A 25 -28.53 -2.64 19.27
CA LYS A 25 -27.65 -1.69 19.98
C LYS A 25 -26.68 -2.41 20.93
N PRO A 26 -25.52 -1.78 21.26
CA PRO A 26 -24.60 -2.30 22.27
C PRO A 26 -25.30 -2.62 23.61
N SER A 27 -24.89 -3.71 24.26
CA SER A 27 -25.36 -4.09 25.58
C SER A 27 -24.58 -3.37 26.69
N VAL A 28 -23.42 -2.80 26.38
CA VAL A 28 -22.52 -2.06 27.28
C VAL A 28 -22.41 -0.59 26.86
N LYS A 29 -22.21 0.31 27.79
CA LYS A 29 -21.95 1.73 27.53
C LYS A 29 -20.44 1.96 27.46
N THR A 30 -19.97 2.49 26.35
CA THR A 30 -18.55 2.75 26.09
C THR A 30 -18.36 4.16 25.50
N LYS A 31 -17.13 4.67 25.50
CA LYS A 31 -16.82 6.00 24.93
C LYS A 31 -16.79 5.98 23.41
N THR A 32 -16.42 4.86 22.81
CA THR A 32 -16.45 4.60 21.38
C THR A 32 -17.19 3.30 21.14
N THR A 33 -17.66 3.07 19.92
CA THR A 33 -18.42 1.86 19.55
C THR A 33 -17.84 1.20 18.31
N PHE A 34 -18.27 -0.02 18.06
CA PHE A 34 -17.92 -0.84 16.90
C PHE A 34 -19.19 -1.34 16.21
N ALA A 35 -19.12 -1.70 14.93
CA ALA A 35 -20.24 -2.27 14.20
C ALA A 35 -19.87 -3.58 13.50
N ILE A 36 -20.67 -4.61 13.72
CA ILE A 36 -20.69 -5.83 12.90
C ILE A 36 -21.80 -5.66 11.87
N VAL A 37 -21.44 -5.55 10.60
CA VAL A 37 -22.39 -5.46 9.49
C VAL A 37 -22.41 -6.82 8.79
N THR A 38 -23.59 -7.44 8.70
CA THR A 38 -23.74 -8.78 8.10
C THR A 38 -24.93 -8.83 7.17
N ASP A 39 -24.90 -9.72 6.19
CA ASP A 39 -26.08 -10.08 5.41
C ASP A 39 -26.99 -11.04 6.19
N THR A 40 -28.30 -10.99 5.87
CA THR A 40 -29.33 -11.79 6.57
C THR A 40 -28.99 -13.28 6.56
N LYS A 41 -28.55 -13.81 5.43
CA LYS A 41 -28.27 -15.25 5.29
C LYS A 41 -27.07 -15.69 6.10
N SER A 42 -25.98 -14.92 6.09
CA SER A 42 -24.80 -15.20 6.91
C SER A 42 -25.13 -15.11 8.41
N TYR A 43 -26.00 -14.19 8.81
CA TYR A 43 -26.48 -14.11 10.20
C TYR A 43 -27.32 -15.32 10.59
N GLU A 44 -28.28 -15.76 9.74
CA GLU A 44 -29.09 -16.94 9.99
C GLU A 44 -28.25 -18.21 10.16
N GLU A 45 -27.24 -18.41 9.30
CA GLU A 45 -26.40 -19.60 9.26
C GLU A 45 -25.30 -19.65 10.34
N ALA A 46 -24.91 -18.49 10.90
CA ALA A 46 -23.86 -18.38 11.91
C ALA A 46 -24.26 -17.48 13.10
N LYS A 47 -25.55 -17.48 13.43
CA LYS A 47 -26.12 -16.57 14.44
C LYS A 47 -25.44 -16.71 15.80
N GLU A 48 -25.27 -17.92 16.29
CA GLU A 48 -24.66 -18.16 17.61
C GLU A 48 -23.22 -17.63 17.67
N GLU A 49 -22.45 -17.85 16.59
CA GLU A 49 -21.06 -17.44 16.50
C GLU A 49 -20.91 -15.92 16.31
N ILE A 50 -21.79 -15.28 15.54
CA ILE A 50 -21.81 -13.83 15.38
C ILE A 50 -22.21 -13.16 16.71
N ASP A 51 -23.21 -13.67 17.40
CA ASP A 51 -23.64 -13.17 18.71
C ASP A 51 -22.51 -13.36 19.76
N ALA A 52 -21.82 -14.51 19.75
CA ALA A 52 -20.68 -14.77 20.63
C ALA A 52 -19.47 -13.85 20.30
N TYR A 53 -19.19 -13.62 19.03
CA TYR A 53 -18.15 -12.65 18.61
C TYR A 53 -18.50 -11.24 19.10
N ARG A 54 -19.73 -10.78 18.91
CA ARG A 54 -20.19 -9.50 19.43
C ARG A 54 -19.98 -9.40 20.96
N ALA A 55 -20.40 -10.44 21.68
CA ALA A 55 -20.24 -10.47 23.13
C ALA A 55 -18.77 -10.42 23.57
N SER A 56 -17.86 -11.10 22.83
CA SER A 56 -16.42 -11.08 23.12
C SER A 56 -15.80 -9.69 22.93
N VAL A 57 -16.24 -8.94 21.91
CA VAL A 57 -15.80 -7.56 21.68
C VAL A 57 -16.32 -6.63 22.78
N GLU A 58 -17.56 -6.81 23.22
CA GLU A 58 -18.12 -6.04 24.32
C GLU A 58 -17.44 -6.34 25.66
N GLN A 59 -17.00 -7.58 25.91
CA GLN A 59 -16.20 -7.96 27.09
C GLN A 59 -14.84 -7.24 27.14
N GLU A 60 -14.26 -6.91 25.98
CA GLU A 60 -13.04 -6.08 25.91
C GLU A 60 -13.29 -4.58 26.10
N GLY A 61 -14.52 -4.18 26.40
CA GLY A 61 -14.90 -2.78 26.69
C GLY A 61 -15.21 -1.95 25.45
N LEU A 62 -15.64 -2.58 24.35
CA LEU A 62 -16.04 -1.90 23.11
C LEU A 62 -17.50 -2.23 22.76
N GLY A 63 -18.42 -1.30 23.05
CA GLY A 63 -19.84 -1.47 22.78
C GLY A 63 -20.10 -1.72 21.28
N THR A 64 -20.82 -2.81 20.95
CA THR A 64 -20.87 -3.30 19.57
C THR A 64 -22.30 -3.33 19.03
N TYR A 65 -22.53 -2.58 17.95
CA TYR A 65 -23.74 -2.69 17.14
C TYR A 65 -23.70 -3.95 16.28
N LEU A 66 -24.87 -4.57 16.07
CA LEU A 66 -25.05 -5.59 15.04
C LEU A 66 -26.07 -5.06 14.03
N VAL A 67 -25.66 -4.94 12.78
CA VAL A 67 -26.45 -4.38 11.67
C VAL A 67 -26.67 -5.45 10.64
N ILE A 68 -27.94 -5.83 10.43
CA ILE A 68 -28.35 -6.95 9.58
C ILE A 68 -29.31 -6.44 8.50
N ASP A 69 -29.05 -6.80 7.24
CA ASP A 69 -29.97 -6.50 6.14
C ASP A 69 -29.66 -7.41 4.92
N ASP A 70 -30.54 -7.41 3.95
CA ASP A 70 -30.33 -8.04 2.65
C ASP A 70 -29.73 -6.99 1.68
N TRP A 71 -28.45 -6.74 1.85
CA TRP A 71 -27.71 -5.67 1.19
C TRP A 71 -27.71 -5.78 -0.35
N LYS A 72 -28.44 -4.92 -1.03
CA LYS A 72 -28.51 -4.89 -2.51
C LYS A 72 -27.46 -3.97 -3.14
N THR A 73 -27.02 -2.94 -2.43
CA THR A 73 -26.02 -1.96 -2.89
C THR A 73 -25.12 -1.52 -1.73
N PRO A 74 -23.94 -0.94 -2.00
CA PRO A 74 -23.04 -0.45 -0.94
C PRO A 74 -23.57 0.74 -0.15
N GLN A 75 -24.42 1.59 -0.74
CA GLN A 75 -24.78 2.89 -0.18
C GLN A 75 -25.50 2.79 1.20
N PRO A 76 -26.51 1.93 1.44
CA PRO A 76 -27.17 1.86 2.74
C PRO A 76 -26.21 1.47 3.88
N ILE A 77 -25.22 0.62 3.61
CA ILE A 77 -24.17 0.25 4.58
C ILE A 77 -23.39 1.49 4.97
N ARG A 78 -22.91 2.24 3.98
CA ARG A 78 -22.15 3.47 4.23
C ARG A 78 -22.95 4.49 5.04
N GLU A 79 -24.22 4.67 4.73
CA GLU A 79 -25.10 5.61 5.41
C GLU A 79 -25.32 5.25 6.89
N VAL A 80 -25.53 3.96 7.19
CA VAL A 80 -25.70 3.53 8.59
C VAL A 80 -24.37 3.67 9.36
N LEU A 81 -23.25 3.29 8.78
CA LEU A 81 -21.94 3.45 9.43
C LEU A 81 -21.62 4.93 9.69
N LYS A 82 -21.90 5.81 8.75
CA LYS A 82 -21.75 7.25 8.91
C LYS A 82 -22.64 7.78 10.04
N THR A 83 -23.90 7.38 10.07
CA THR A 83 -24.84 7.78 11.13
C THR A 83 -24.35 7.37 12.52
N LEU A 84 -23.82 6.14 12.65
CA LEU A 84 -23.25 5.64 13.91
C LEU A 84 -21.96 6.37 14.30
N HIS A 85 -21.16 6.78 13.31
CA HIS A 85 -19.94 7.55 13.55
C HIS A 85 -20.25 8.98 14.03
N GLU A 86 -21.30 9.59 13.53
CA GLU A 86 -21.75 10.94 13.90
C GLU A 86 -22.41 11.02 15.31
N GLU A 87 -22.58 9.88 15.99
CA GLU A 87 -23.09 9.82 17.36
C GLU A 87 -22.12 10.48 18.34
N LYS A 88 -22.51 11.67 18.87
CA LYS A 88 -21.62 12.51 19.68
C LYS A 88 -21.17 11.87 21.00
N LYS A 89 -21.98 10.99 21.60
CA LYS A 89 -21.68 10.41 22.92
C LYS A 89 -20.75 9.20 22.85
N SER A 90 -20.87 8.41 21.81
CA SER A 90 -20.14 7.16 21.60
C SER A 90 -19.97 6.93 20.11
N PRO A 91 -19.13 7.72 19.42
CA PRO A 91 -18.94 7.61 17.99
C PRO A 91 -18.39 6.23 17.62
N LEU A 92 -18.74 5.76 16.42
CA LEU A 92 -18.20 4.55 15.85
C LEU A 92 -16.70 4.72 15.57
N GLU A 93 -15.87 3.82 16.10
CA GLU A 93 -14.42 3.81 15.81
C GLU A 93 -14.04 2.88 14.66
N GLY A 94 -14.87 1.85 14.39
CA GLY A 94 -14.60 0.87 13.37
C GLY A 94 -15.76 -0.06 13.07
N CYS A 95 -15.60 -0.85 11.99
CA CYS A 95 -16.57 -1.88 11.61
C CYS A 95 -15.89 -3.14 11.07
N VAL A 96 -16.67 -4.23 11.03
CA VAL A 96 -16.34 -5.43 10.28
C VAL A 96 -17.49 -5.82 9.36
N LEU A 97 -17.16 -6.16 8.12
CA LEU A 97 -18.08 -6.57 7.07
C LEU A 97 -18.09 -8.09 7.00
N VAL A 98 -19.15 -8.74 7.44
CA VAL A 98 -19.25 -10.20 7.62
C VAL A 98 -20.17 -10.80 6.57
N GLY A 99 -19.70 -11.82 5.86
CA GLY A 99 -20.50 -12.55 4.88
C GLY A 99 -20.51 -11.92 3.49
N ASP A 100 -21.67 -11.93 2.85
CA ASP A 100 -21.89 -11.50 1.47
C ASP A 100 -22.22 -10.01 1.39
N ILE A 101 -21.26 -9.18 1.74
CA ILE A 101 -21.38 -7.72 1.70
C ILE A 101 -20.95 -7.22 0.33
N PRO A 102 -21.72 -6.31 -0.32
CA PRO A 102 -21.37 -5.69 -1.60
C PRO A 102 -19.92 -5.21 -1.66
N ILE A 103 -19.29 -5.35 -2.82
CA ILE A 103 -17.88 -4.99 -3.04
C ILE A 103 -17.82 -3.72 -3.90
N PRO A 104 -17.42 -2.59 -3.33
CA PRO A 104 -17.19 -1.38 -4.11
C PRO A 104 -15.97 -1.55 -5.02
N MET A 105 -16.18 -1.43 -6.33
CA MET A 105 -15.18 -1.47 -7.40
C MET A 105 -14.85 -0.04 -7.81
N ILE A 106 -13.83 0.55 -7.20
CA ILE A 106 -13.53 1.98 -7.32
C ILE A 106 -12.75 2.28 -8.59
N ARG A 107 -13.22 3.28 -9.36
CA ARG A 107 -12.63 3.80 -10.58
C ARG A 107 -12.22 5.26 -10.41
N ASP A 108 -11.43 5.76 -11.36
CA ASP A 108 -10.99 7.17 -11.44
C ASP A 108 -10.31 7.70 -10.16
N ALA A 109 -9.65 6.79 -9.43
CA ALA A 109 -9.00 7.02 -8.14
C ALA A 109 -7.58 6.42 -8.07
N GLN A 110 -6.90 6.25 -9.21
CA GLN A 110 -5.57 5.62 -9.28
C GLN A 110 -4.50 6.34 -8.44
N HIS A 111 -4.67 7.63 -8.20
CA HIS A 111 -3.76 8.43 -7.36
C HIS A 111 -3.88 8.12 -5.86
N LEU A 112 -4.93 7.40 -5.45
CA LEU A 112 -5.11 6.91 -4.08
C LEU A 112 -4.50 5.53 -3.86
N CYS A 113 -3.90 4.92 -4.90
CA CYS A 113 -3.19 3.65 -4.83
C CYS A 113 -1.69 3.86 -4.71
N SER A 114 -0.99 2.92 -4.10
CA SER A 114 0.47 2.98 -4.04
C SER A 114 1.13 2.73 -5.41
N ALA A 115 0.66 1.75 -6.18
CA ALA A 115 1.24 1.37 -7.48
C ALA A 115 0.24 1.20 -8.62
N PHE A 116 -1.03 0.94 -8.33
CA PHE A 116 -2.01 0.60 -9.34
C PHE A 116 -2.33 1.79 -10.24
N LYS A 117 -2.04 1.66 -11.54
CA LYS A 117 -2.35 2.66 -12.55
C LYS A 117 -3.50 2.16 -13.42
N MET A 118 -4.72 2.55 -13.09
CA MET A 118 -5.92 2.11 -13.80
C MET A 118 -5.88 2.51 -15.27
N ASN A 119 -6.07 1.52 -16.14
CA ASN A 119 -6.32 1.77 -17.55
C ASN A 119 -7.81 1.62 -17.84
N GLN A 120 -8.52 2.73 -17.96
CA GLN A 120 -9.96 2.76 -18.14
C GLN A 120 -10.44 2.16 -19.48
N THR A 121 -9.53 1.80 -20.40
CA THR A 121 -9.84 1.09 -21.64
C THR A 121 -9.90 -0.44 -21.49
N MET A 122 -9.46 -0.97 -20.36
CA MET A 122 -9.57 -2.38 -20.02
C MET A 122 -11.00 -2.72 -19.56
N ASP A 123 -11.28 -4.03 -19.40
CA ASP A 123 -12.54 -4.46 -18.81
C ASP A 123 -12.77 -3.84 -17.42
N TRP A 124 -14.02 -3.79 -17.00
CA TRP A 124 -14.43 -3.09 -15.77
C TRP A 124 -13.74 -3.62 -14.52
N GLN A 125 -13.56 -4.94 -14.41
CA GLN A 125 -12.90 -5.55 -13.27
C GLN A 125 -11.42 -5.14 -13.20
N ARG A 126 -10.68 -5.24 -14.31
CA ARG A 126 -9.25 -4.90 -14.37
C ARG A 126 -8.96 -3.40 -14.27
N SER A 127 -9.94 -2.57 -14.55
CA SER A 127 -9.80 -1.12 -14.48
C SER A 127 -10.33 -0.51 -13.19
N SER A 128 -10.62 -1.34 -12.18
CA SER A 128 -11.17 -0.93 -10.88
C SER A 128 -10.36 -1.51 -9.73
N VAL A 129 -10.45 -0.90 -8.56
CA VAL A 129 -9.87 -1.40 -7.31
C VAL A 129 -11.00 -1.83 -6.38
N PRO A 130 -11.07 -3.12 -5.99
CA PRO A 130 -11.95 -3.57 -4.92
C PRO A 130 -11.52 -2.89 -3.62
N SER A 131 -12.39 -2.06 -3.00
CA SER A 131 -11.96 -1.27 -1.85
C SER A 131 -13.04 -0.95 -0.83
N ASP A 132 -12.79 -1.31 0.42
CA ASP A 132 -13.61 -0.97 1.57
C ASP A 132 -13.43 0.48 2.04
N ARG A 133 -12.51 1.26 1.43
CA ARG A 133 -12.40 2.72 1.65
C ARG A 133 -13.71 3.45 1.35
N TYR A 134 -14.59 2.86 0.57
CA TYR A 134 -15.94 3.34 0.36
C TYR A 134 -16.76 3.35 1.66
N TYR A 135 -16.57 2.37 2.54
CA TYR A 135 -17.33 2.20 3.77
C TYR A 135 -16.77 2.93 4.98
N ASP A 136 -15.49 3.29 4.95
CA ASP A 136 -14.78 3.82 6.12
C ASP A 136 -14.23 5.24 5.96
N ASP A 137 -14.24 5.81 4.75
CA ASP A 137 -13.89 7.21 4.46
C ASP A 137 -15.14 7.97 3.99
N PHE A 138 -15.80 8.66 4.93
CA PHE A 138 -17.09 9.31 4.67
C PHE A 138 -16.98 10.64 3.92
N ASP A 139 -15.78 11.18 3.80
CA ASP A 139 -15.51 12.41 3.07
C ASP A 139 -15.39 12.20 1.57
N LEU A 140 -15.11 10.97 1.13
CA LEU A 140 -15.06 10.65 -0.29
C LEU A 140 -16.46 10.65 -0.91
N LYS A 141 -16.59 11.24 -2.09
CA LYS A 141 -17.84 11.28 -2.86
C LYS A 141 -17.70 10.45 -4.12
N PHE A 142 -18.69 9.62 -4.38
CA PHE A 142 -18.69 8.71 -5.52
C PHE A 142 -19.99 8.83 -6.33
N ASP A 143 -19.86 8.62 -7.63
CA ASP A 143 -21.00 8.36 -8.51
C ASP A 143 -21.15 6.85 -8.67
N TYR A 144 -22.34 6.32 -8.38
CA TYR A 144 -22.66 4.93 -8.65
C TYR A 144 -22.86 4.75 -10.17
N ILE A 145 -22.17 3.78 -10.77
CA ILE A 145 -22.24 3.55 -12.20
C ILE A 145 -23.18 2.38 -12.52
N LYS A 146 -22.87 1.19 -11.98
CA LYS A 146 -23.64 -0.02 -12.24
C LYS A 146 -23.20 -1.17 -11.29
N GLN A 147 -24.06 -2.17 -11.20
CA GLN A 147 -23.71 -3.51 -10.69
C GLN A 147 -23.14 -4.36 -11.83
N ASP A 148 -22.23 -5.27 -11.54
CA ASP A 148 -21.74 -6.24 -12.52
C ASP A 148 -22.83 -7.28 -12.83
N SER A 149 -22.94 -7.68 -14.09
CA SER A 149 -23.98 -8.61 -14.54
C SER A 149 -23.65 -10.08 -14.24
N LEU A 150 -22.36 -10.41 -14.07
CA LEU A 150 -21.90 -11.79 -13.81
C LEU A 150 -21.50 -11.97 -12.33
N GLN A 151 -20.82 -10.96 -11.77
CA GLN A 151 -20.41 -10.92 -10.38
C GLN A 151 -21.31 -9.94 -9.62
N THR A 152 -22.48 -10.41 -9.20
CA THR A 152 -23.53 -9.55 -8.62
C THR A 152 -23.12 -8.87 -7.31
N ASP A 153 -22.04 -9.30 -6.68
CA ASP A 153 -21.44 -8.65 -5.50
C ASP A 153 -20.67 -7.35 -5.88
N TYR A 154 -20.30 -7.15 -7.16
CA TYR A 154 -19.47 -6.02 -7.59
C TYR A 154 -20.31 -4.82 -8.00
N HIS A 155 -19.98 -3.67 -7.41
CA HIS A 155 -20.63 -2.39 -7.66
C HIS A 155 -19.61 -1.36 -8.09
N TYR A 156 -19.67 -0.91 -9.36
CA TYR A 156 -18.73 0.05 -9.91
C TYR A 156 -19.10 1.46 -9.52
N LEU A 157 -18.10 2.17 -8.99
CA LEU A 157 -18.22 3.56 -8.53
C LEU A 157 -17.06 4.39 -9.08
N SER A 158 -17.32 5.62 -9.44
CA SER A 158 -16.31 6.59 -9.88
C SER A 158 -16.08 7.65 -8.80
N LEU A 159 -14.84 7.96 -8.48
CA LEU A 159 -14.52 9.06 -7.57
C LEU A 159 -14.83 10.39 -8.24
N ARG A 160 -15.66 11.22 -7.60
CA ARG A 160 -16.09 12.51 -8.12
C ARG A 160 -14.96 13.54 -8.07
N ALA A 161 -15.01 14.53 -8.96
CA ALA A 161 -14.05 15.62 -8.98
C ALA A 161 -14.16 16.56 -7.77
N ASP A 162 -15.39 16.77 -7.26
CA ASP A 162 -15.68 17.58 -6.07
C ASP A 162 -15.47 16.79 -4.76
N SER A 163 -14.90 15.58 -4.83
CA SER A 163 -14.48 14.81 -3.68
C SER A 163 -13.13 15.30 -3.17
N LYS A 164 -12.81 15.02 -1.90
CA LYS A 164 -11.42 14.96 -1.47
C LYS A 164 -10.66 14.01 -2.39
N GLN A 165 -9.44 14.40 -2.78
CA GLN A 165 -8.57 13.60 -3.65
C GLN A 165 -7.43 12.94 -2.86
N TYR A 166 -7.65 12.64 -1.58
CA TYR A 166 -6.77 11.90 -0.69
C TYR A 166 -7.61 11.08 0.31
N LEU A 167 -7.00 10.02 0.85
CA LEU A 167 -7.66 9.16 1.84
C LEU A 167 -7.49 9.71 3.26
N SER A 168 -8.58 9.73 4.01
CA SER A 168 -8.59 10.08 5.43
C SER A 168 -9.69 9.31 6.18
N PRO A 169 -9.59 7.98 6.28
CA PRO A 169 -10.66 7.16 6.83
C PRO A 169 -11.12 7.64 8.21
N ASP A 170 -12.42 7.76 8.39
CA ASP A 170 -13.02 8.22 9.64
C ASP A 170 -13.05 7.11 10.69
N ILE A 171 -13.29 5.87 10.22
CA ILE A 171 -13.33 4.66 11.02
C ILE A 171 -12.36 3.63 10.44
N TYR A 172 -11.97 2.62 11.21
CA TYR A 172 -11.28 1.47 10.62
C TYR A 172 -12.27 0.42 10.12
N SER A 173 -11.84 -0.41 9.18
CA SER A 173 -12.66 -1.52 8.67
C SER A 173 -11.89 -2.83 8.60
N GLY A 174 -12.62 -3.95 8.72
CA GLY A 174 -12.15 -5.29 8.42
C GLY A 174 -13.19 -6.05 7.61
N ARG A 175 -12.74 -7.10 6.90
CA ARG A 175 -13.66 -7.94 6.09
C ARG A 175 -13.50 -9.42 6.46
N ILE A 176 -14.62 -10.06 6.80
CA ILE A 176 -14.74 -11.51 7.02
C ILE A 176 -15.66 -12.07 5.93
N ARG A 177 -15.09 -12.28 4.73
CA ARG A 177 -15.78 -12.89 3.59
C ARG A 177 -15.27 -14.31 3.42
N PRO A 178 -16.06 -15.34 3.78
CA PRO A 178 -15.65 -16.74 3.67
C PRO A 178 -15.31 -17.13 2.24
N LEU A 179 -14.32 -18.01 2.10
CA LEU A 179 -13.91 -18.54 0.81
C LEU A 179 -15.05 -19.35 0.16
N ARG A 180 -15.11 -19.33 -1.17
CA ARG A 180 -16.14 -19.99 -1.98
C ARG A 180 -15.54 -21.00 -2.97
N GLY A 181 -14.34 -21.52 -2.68
CA GLY A 181 -13.67 -22.50 -3.52
C GLY A 181 -14.48 -23.79 -3.69
N LYS A 182 -14.16 -24.57 -4.71
CA LYS A 182 -14.85 -25.85 -4.98
C LYS A 182 -14.78 -26.79 -3.78
N GLY A 183 -15.96 -27.22 -3.30
CA GLY A 183 -16.09 -28.13 -2.15
C GLY A 183 -15.98 -27.44 -0.78
N MET A 184 -15.88 -26.10 -0.72
CA MET A 184 -15.89 -25.36 0.54
C MET A 184 -17.32 -25.01 0.96
N ASP A 185 -17.64 -25.24 2.23
CA ASP A 185 -18.86 -24.73 2.87
C ASP A 185 -18.55 -23.39 3.52
N LYS A 186 -18.95 -22.30 2.88
CA LYS A 186 -18.64 -20.93 3.34
C LYS A 186 -19.22 -20.61 4.72
N TYR A 187 -20.37 -21.18 5.08
CA TYR A 187 -20.98 -20.93 6.38
C TYR A 187 -20.29 -21.73 7.48
N GLN A 188 -19.82 -22.94 7.17
CA GLN A 188 -19.00 -23.70 8.10
C GLN A 188 -17.66 -22.99 8.35
N LEU A 189 -17.01 -22.47 7.29
CA LEU A 189 -15.80 -21.67 7.42
C LEU A 189 -16.04 -20.42 8.27
N LEU A 190 -17.17 -19.75 8.10
CA LEU A 190 -17.54 -18.59 8.91
C LEU A 190 -17.68 -18.94 10.39
N ARG A 191 -18.45 -20.01 10.70
CA ARG A 191 -18.65 -20.50 12.07
C ARG A 191 -17.32 -20.88 12.74
N ASP A 192 -16.50 -21.66 12.07
CA ASP A 192 -15.21 -22.12 12.61
C ASP A 192 -14.26 -20.94 12.85
N TYR A 193 -14.22 -19.98 11.92
CA TYR A 193 -13.43 -18.77 12.08
C TYR A 193 -13.89 -17.93 13.29
N LEU A 194 -15.17 -17.66 13.43
CA LEU A 194 -15.70 -16.85 14.54
C LEU A 194 -15.49 -17.55 15.89
N LYS A 195 -15.66 -18.89 15.98
CA LYS A 195 -15.31 -19.66 17.19
C LYS A 195 -13.84 -19.52 17.56
N LYS A 196 -12.94 -19.57 16.55
CA LYS A 196 -11.52 -19.35 16.75
C LYS A 196 -11.24 -17.94 17.29
N VAL A 197 -11.85 -16.91 16.70
CA VAL A 197 -11.69 -15.51 17.15
C VAL A 197 -12.13 -15.38 18.61
N VAL A 198 -13.32 -15.86 18.97
CA VAL A 198 -13.84 -15.80 20.36
C VAL A 198 -12.89 -16.51 21.33
N THR A 199 -12.37 -17.68 20.95
CA THR A 199 -11.45 -18.45 21.79
C THR A 199 -10.12 -17.72 22.01
N GLU A 200 -9.55 -17.13 20.98
CA GLU A 200 -8.26 -16.41 21.08
C GLU A 200 -8.41 -15.07 21.82
N LYS A 201 -9.54 -14.38 21.70
CA LYS A 201 -9.83 -13.13 22.42
C LYS A 201 -9.93 -13.31 23.94
N GLN A 202 -10.23 -14.52 24.41
CA GLN A 202 -10.24 -14.83 25.85
C GLN A 202 -8.85 -14.97 26.49
N LYS A 203 -7.81 -15.00 25.66
CA LYS A 203 -6.42 -15.17 26.11
C LYS A 203 -5.73 -13.83 26.26
N ASN A 204 -4.98 -13.67 27.36
CA ASN A 204 -4.01 -12.59 27.48
C ASN A 204 -2.84 -12.89 26.57
N ASN A 205 -2.72 -12.14 25.48
CA ASN A 205 -1.63 -12.29 24.53
C ASN A 205 -0.81 -11.00 24.46
N VAL A 206 0.42 -11.09 24.91
CA VAL A 206 1.42 -10.02 24.82
C VAL A 206 2.14 -10.16 23.48
N LEU A 207 2.48 -9.04 22.84
CA LEU A 207 3.34 -9.07 21.66
C LEU A 207 4.79 -9.32 22.08
N ASP A 208 5.20 -10.59 22.03
CA ASP A 208 6.55 -11.03 22.41
C ASP A 208 7.25 -11.94 21.40
N GLN A 209 6.54 -12.31 20.30
CA GLN A 209 7.04 -13.15 19.23
C GLN A 209 6.78 -12.52 17.87
N LEU A 210 7.82 -12.08 17.18
CA LEU A 210 7.72 -11.49 15.86
C LEU A 210 8.66 -12.17 14.87
N THR A 211 8.18 -12.42 13.66
CA THR A 211 9.03 -12.86 12.56
C THR A 211 8.86 -11.93 11.36
N MET A 212 9.97 -11.54 10.77
CA MET A 212 10.03 -10.88 9.49
C MET A 212 10.68 -11.82 8.48
N ALA A 213 9.93 -12.13 7.41
CA ALA A 213 10.34 -13.06 6.38
C ALA A 213 10.31 -12.36 5.02
N ARG A 214 11.45 -12.28 4.35
CA ARG A 214 11.51 -11.71 3.01
C ARG A 214 11.77 -12.76 1.95
N GLY A 215 10.98 -12.70 0.89
CA GLY A 215 11.24 -13.37 -0.37
C GLY A 215 11.88 -12.43 -1.38
N HIS A 216 12.01 -12.90 -2.61
CA HIS A 216 12.48 -12.10 -3.74
C HIS A 216 11.58 -10.87 -3.96
N GLY A 217 12.20 -9.71 -4.15
CA GLY A 217 11.50 -8.44 -4.35
C GLY A 217 12.44 -7.25 -4.22
N TYR A 218 11.92 -6.04 -4.45
CA TYR A 218 12.74 -4.83 -4.55
C TYR A 218 13.62 -4.57 -3.33
N ASN A 219 13.06 -4.49 -2.14
CA ASN A 219 13.83 -4.22 -0.93
C ASN A 219 14.67 -5.41 -0.50
N SER A 220 14.20 -6.59 -0.83
CA SER A 220 14.80 -7.85 -0.42
C SER A 220 16.17 -8.08 -1.03
N GLU A 221 16.49 -7.43 -2.14
CA GLU A 221 17.78 -7.57 -2.82
C GLU A 221 18.83 -6.57 -2.36
N ASP A 222 18.46 -5.65 -1.46
CA ASP A 222 19.38 -4.68 -0.88
C ASP A 222 19.68 -5.02 0.58
N PRO A 223 20.91 -5.46 0.92
CA PRO A 223 21.27 -5.79 2.30
C PRO A 223 21.18 -4.61 3.26
N LEU A 224 21.38 -3.37 2.78
CA LEU A 224 21.29 -2.17 3.62
C LEU A 224 19.84 -1.81 3.94
N ALA A 225 18.92 -1.94 2.97
CA ALA A 225 17.49 -1.78 3.23
C ALA A 225 17.01 -2.82 4.25
N TRP A 226 17.43 -4.07 4.08
CA TRP A 226 17.10 -5.16 4.99
C TRP A 226 17.63 -4.95 6.42
N SER A 227 18.89 -4.57 6.57
CA SER A 227 19.45 -4.28 7.89
C SER A 227 18.83 -3.04 8.54
N GLY A 228 18.48 -2.04 7.75
CA GLY A 228 17.78 -0.84 8.21
C GLY A 228 16.43 -1.18 8.84
N GLU A 229 15.63 -2.01 8.20
CA GLU A 229 14.34 -2.45 8.74
C GLU A 229 14.49 -3.20 10.07
N GLN A 230 15.51 -4.07 10.21
CA GLN A 230 15.80 -4.77 11.47
C GLN A 230 16.10 -3.80 12.61
N ILE A 231 16.87 -2.74 12.33
CA ILE A 231 17.20 -1.70 13.32
C ILE A 231 15.94 -0.91 13.71
N ALA A 232 15.05 -0.64 12.77
CA ALA A 232 13.80 0.06 13.02
C ALA A 232 12.88 -0.70 14.01
N PHE A 233 12.79 -2.02 13.91
CA PHE A 233 12.03 -2.83 14.87
C PHE A 233 12.54 -2.67 16.31
N ARG A 234 13.85 -2.52 16.49
CA ARG A 234 14.43 -2.31 17.82
C ARG A 234 14.00 -0.96 18.43
N GLU A 235 13.79 0.04 17.61
CA GLU A 235 13.27 1.34 18.06
C GLU A 235 11.77 1.29 18.36
N GLN A 236 10.99 0.61 17.51
CA GLN A 236 9.55 0.52 17.62
C GLN A 236 9.07 -0.42 18.74
N LEU A 237 9.76 -1.55 18.90
CA LEU A 237 9.37 -2.66 19.77
C LEU A 237 10.56 -3.15 20.61
N PRO A 238 11.18 -2.27 21.44
CA PRO A 238 12.39 -2.61 22.19
C PRO A 238 12.19 -3.80 23.12
N GLN A 239 10.97 -4.03 23.62
CA GLN A 239 10.64 -5.17 24.49
C GLN A 239 10.86 -6.51 23.80
N LEU A 240 10.72 -6.60 22.48
CA LEU A 240 10.94 -7.85 21.74
C LEU A 240 12.41 -8.35 21.81
N PHE A 241 13.34 -7.45 22.13
CA PHE A 241 14.78 -7.77 22.22
C PHE A 241 15.25 -8.08 23.65
N LEU A 242 14.31 -8.26 24.58
CA LEU A 242 14.60 -8.68 25.94
C LEU A 242 14.64 -10.21 26.04
N PRO A 243 15.37 -10.78 27.05
CA PRO A 243 15.38 -12.21 27.28
C PRO A 243 13.97 -12.78 27.48
N GLY A 244 13.72 -13.92 26.85
CA GLY A 244 12.42 -14.60 26.88
C GLY A 244 11.50 -14.28 25.69
N ASN A 245 11.75 -13.16 24.99
CA ASN A 245 11.05 -12.78 23.79
C ASN A 245 11.84 -13.19 22.54
N THR A 246 11.18 -13.19 21.36
CA THR A 246 11.84 -13.63 20.13
C THR A 246 11.54 -12.72 18.96
N VAL A 247 12.59 -12.26 18.29
CA VAL A 247 12.51 -11.63 16.97
C VAL A 247 13.32 -12.47 15.99
N LYS A 248 12.71 -12.90 14.89
CA LYS A 248 13.39 -13.64 13.84
C LYS A 248 13.38 -12.86 12.53
N PHE A 249 14.49 -12.90 11.82
CA PHE A 249 14.66 -12.29 10.52
C PHE A 249 15.10 -13.36 9.52
N TYR A 250 14.22 -13.70 8.60
CA TYR A 250 14.48 -14.69 7.58
C TYR A 250 14.64 -14.04 6.21
N ASP A 251 15.69 -14.48 5.51
CA ASP A 251 16.08 -13.95 4.21
C ASP A 251 16.23 -15.10 3.21
N PHE A 252 15.50 -14.99 2.10
CA PHE A 252 15.53 -15.99 1.04
C PHE A 252 16.92 -16.24 0.45
N THR A 253 17.84 -15.26 0.53
CA THR A 253 19.20 -15.40 0.01
C THR A 253 20.11 -16.28 0.86
N PHE A 254 19.80 -16.40 2.16
CA PHE A 254 20.57 -17.23 3.09
C PHE A 254 19.97 -18.61 3.35
N GLN A 255 18.72 -18.81 2.96
CA GLN A 255 17.97 -20.04 3.25
C GLN A 255 17.18 -20.48 2.02
N PHE A 256 17.88 -20.94 1.01
CA PHE A 256 17.29 -21.39 -0.25
C PHE A 256 17.09 -22.92 -0.25
N PRO A 257 15.90 -23.42 -0.66
CA PRO A 257 14.66 -22.68 -0.85
C PRO A 257 14.02 -22.26 0.49
N SER A 258 13.50 -21.05 0.56
CA SER A 258 12.93 -20.49 1.78
C SER A 258 11.52 -20.99 2.10
N LYS A 259 10.81 -21.52 1.12
CA LYS A 259 9.42 -21.97 1.20
C LYS A 259 9.10 -22.81 2.44
N ASN A 260 9.83 -23.90 2.63
CA ASN A 260 9.54 -24.84 3.74
C ASN A 260 9.79 -24.22 5.11
N LEU A 261 10.79 -23.33 5.21
CA LEU A 261 11.04 -22.58 6.42
C LEU A 261 9.85 -21.69 6.76
N TYR A 262 9.33 -20.95 5.78
CA TYR A 262 8.21 -20.02 5.98
C TYR A 262 6.90 -20.77 6.27
N LEU A 263 6.66 -21.91 5.61
CA LEU A 263 5.52 -22.77 5.93
C LEU A 263 5.58 -23.35 7.35
N ASN A 264 6.77 -23.65 7.85
CA ASN A 264 6.96 -24.09 9.24
C ASN A 264 6.79 -22.91 10.21
N GLU A 265 7.38 -21.76 9.90
CA GLU A 265 7.34 -20.60 10.78
C GLU A 265 5.93 -20.06 10.98
N VAL A 266 5.08 -20.01 9.94
CA VAL A 266 3.70 -19.55 10.07
C VAL A 266 2.84 -20.45 10.95
N GLN A 267 3.26 -21.72 11.14
CA GLN A 267 2.60 -22.70 12.01
C GLN A 267 3.16 -22.72 13.45
N ARG A 268 4.14 -21.89 13.75
CA ARG A 268 4.69 -21.76 15.11
C ARG A 268 3.61 -21.26 16.06
N GLU A 269 3.36 -22.04 17.15
CA GLU A 269 2.18 -21.84 18.01
C GLU A 269 2.18 -20.55 18.83
N ASP A 270 3.35 -20.03 19.13
CA ASP A 270 3.58 -18.82 19.93
C ASP A 270 3.76 -17.55 19.07
N LEU A 271 3.71 -17.64 17.74
CA LEU A 271 3.97 -16.51 16.86
C LEU A 271 2.82 -15.49 16.90
N ASP A 272 3.13 -14.26 17.24
CA ASP A 272 2.18 -13.17 17.31
C ASP A 272 2.03 -12.45 15.97
N VAL A 273 3.16 -11.95 15.44
CA VAL A 273 3.16 -11.17 14.20
C VAL A 273 4.15 -11.75 13.20
N LEU A 274 3.68 -11.93 11.98
CA LEU A 274 4.49 -12.32 10.83
C LEU A 274 4.38 -11.25 9.74
N LEU A 275 5.50 -10.63 9.40
CA LEU A 275 5.60 -9.68 8.29
C LEU A 275 6.28 -10.36 7.11
N PHE A 276 5.57 -10.44 6.00
CA PHE A 276 6.07 -10.97 4.73
C PHE A 276 6.39 -9.86 3.73
N HIS A 277 7.59 -9.93 3.14
CA HIS A 277 8.00 -9.12 1.99
C HIS A 277 8.30 -10.01 0.79
N HIS A 278 7.48 -9.96 -0.25
CA HIS A 278 7.68 -10.75 -1.47
C HIS A 278 6.80 -10.23 -2.61
N HIS A 279 7.02 -10.73 -3.82
CA HIS A 279 6.04 -10.57 -4.89
C HIS A 279 4.84 -11.47 -4.66
N GLY A 280 3.65 -11.05 -5.14
CA GLY A 280 2.43 -11.83 -4.92
C GLY A 280 1.47 -11.82 -6.09
N ALA A 281 0.60 -12.81 -6.07
CA ALA A 281 -0.60 -12.95 -6.89
C ALA A 281 -1.78 -13.36 -5.99
N PRO A 282 -3.03 -13.34 -6.46
CA PRO A 282 -4.15 -13.71 -5.60
C PRO A 282 -3.97 -15.09 -4.92
N GLN A 283 -3.39 -16.04 -5.62
CA GLN A 283 -3.26 -17.44 -5.17
C GLN A 283 -1.80 -17.88 -4.97
N ALA A 284 -0.83 -16.95 -4.95
CA ALA A 284 0.57 -17.29 -4.78
C ALA A 284 1.37 -16.20 -4.05
N GLN A 285 2.35 -16.65 -3.27
CA GLN A 285 3.43 -15.84 -2.70
C GLN A 285 4.71 -16.24 -3.45
N TYR A 286 5.30 -15.31 -4.20
CA TYR A 286 6.53 -15.53 -4.95
C TYR A 286 7.74 -15.19 -4.06
N LEU A 287 8.39 -16.23 -3.54
CA LEU A 287 9.37 -16.11 -2.48
C LEU A 287 10.81 -16.07 -2.98
N ASP A 288 11.15 -16.94 -3.93
CA ASP A 288 12.52 -17.16 -4.36
C ASP A 288 12.74 -16.67 -5.78
N GLY A 289 13.85 -15.96 -6.00
CA GLY A 289 14.25 -15.56 -7.33
C GLY A 289 15.05 -16.67 -8.04
N TYR A 290 16.31 -16.80 -7.66
CA TYR A 290 17.23 -17.79 -8.21
C TYR A 290 18.04 -18.42 -7.08
N GLU A 291 18.42 -19.68 -7.29
CA GLU A 291 19.33 -20.37 -6.39
C GLU A 291 20.63 -19.56 -6.21
N PRO A 292 21.09 -19.35 -4.96
CA PRO A 292 22.40 -18.74 -4.73
C PRO A 292 23.49 -19.52 -5.44
N ALA A 293 24.39 -18.81 -6.07
CA ALA A 293 25.47 -19.35 -6.84
C ALA A 293 26.53 -20.00 -5.94
N ILE A 294 26.49 -21.30 -5.79
CA ILE A 294 27.45 -22.08 -4.99
C ILE A 294 28.58 -22.68 -5.83
N ASN A 295 28.38 -22.83 -7.14
CA ASN A 295 29.38 -23.33 -8.10
C ASN A 295 29.08 -22.81 -9.52
N VAL A 296 29.98 -23.10 -10.48
CA VAL A 296 29.86 -22.62 -11.86
C VAL A 296 28.65 -23.19 -12.55
N GLU A 297 28.37 -24.47 -12.37
CA GLU A 297 27.24 -25.18 -13.00
C GLU A 297 25.89 -24.60 -12.57
N SER A 298 25.71 -24.36 -11.27
CA SER A 298 24.50 -23.72 -10.73
C SER A 298 24.31 -22.31 -11.27
N ASN A 299 25.40 -21.54 -11.43
CA ASN A 299 25.37 -20.21 -12.03
C ASN A 299 24.89 -20.25 -13.50
N ILE A 300 25.50 -21.13 -14.29
CA ILE A 300 25.15 -21.30 -15.68
C ILE A 300 23.69 -21.71 -15.83
N GLU A 301 23.24 -22.67 -15.04
CA GLU A 301 21.85 -23.13 -15.10
C GLU A 301 20.86 -22.03 -14.67
N SER A 302 21.19 -21.23 -13.67
CA SER A 302 20.37 -20.07 -13.26
C SER A 302 20.26 -19.04 -14.39
N ILE A 303 21.37 -18.73 -15.09
CA ILE A 303 21.35 -17.85 -16.26
C ILE A 303 20.49 -18.44 -17.39
N LYS A 304 20.65 -19.71 -17.68
CA LYS A 304 19.86 -20.42 -18.72
C LYS A 304 18.36 -20.41 -18.37
N ARG A 305 17.99 -20.68 -17.11
CA ARG A 305 16.61 -20.61 -16.65
C ARG A 305 16.03 -19.21 -16.79
N PHE A 306 16.81 -18.17 -16.45
CA PHE A 306 16.41 -16.79 -16.73
C PHE A 306 16.14 -16.56 -18.22
N LEU A 307 17.06 -16.96 -19.09
CA LEU A 307 16.90 -16.81 -20.55
C LEU A 307 15.67 -17.57 -21.07
N ARG A 308 15.47 -18.80 -20.63
CA ARG A 308 14.27 -19.62 -20.96
C ARG A 308 12.97 -18.93 -20.54
N SER A 309 12.98 -18.17 -19.45
CA SER A 309 11.81 -17.43 -18.98
C SER A 309 11.50 -16.17 -19.81
N LYS A 310 12.49 -15.53 -20.43
CA LYS A 310 12.35 -14.22 -21.10
C LYS A 310 12.27 -14.29 -22.61
N VAL A 311 13.08 -15.16 -23.24
CA VAL A 311 13.19 -15.25 -24.70
C VAL A 311 11.86 -15.57 -25.40
N PRO A 312 10.99 -16.50 -24.92
CA PRO A 312 9.71 -16.78 -25.58
C PRO A 312 8.77 -15.58 -25.63
N GLY A 313 8.74 -14.77 -24.57
CA GLY A 313 7.93 -13.54 -24.54
C GLY A 313 8.39 -12.50 -25.54
N ARG A 314 9.70 -12.40 -25.79
CA ARG A 314 10.28 -11.53 -26.81
C ARG A 314 10.04 -12.09 -28.21
N ALA A 315 10.20 -13.39 -28.38
CA ALA A 315 9.98 -14.08 -29.65
C ALA A 315 8.57 -13.86 -30.23
N LYS A 316 7.54 -13.79 -29.37
CA LYS A 316 6.17 -13.44 -29.78
C LYS A 316 6.06 -12.07 -30.44
N LYS A 317 7.01 -11.15 -30.17
CA LYS A 317 6.98 -9.76 -30.67
C LYS A 317 7.87 -9.56 -31.90
N VAL A 318 9.01 -10.23 -31.97
CA VAL A 318 10.05 -9.95 -32.97
C VAL A 318 10.46 -11.15 -33.80
N GLY A 319 9.94 -12.35 -33.53
CA GLY A 319 10.36 -13.62 -34.12
C GLY A 319 11.44 -14.32 -33.29
N LYS A 320 11.54 -15.66 -33.48
CA LYS A 320 12.42 -16.54 -32.69
C LYS A 320 13.90 -16.20 -32.84
N GLU A 321 14.40 -16.17 -34.08
CA GLU A 321 15.82 -15.95 -34.39
C GLU A 321 16.30 -14.59 -33.86
N LYS A 322 15.49 -13.55 -34.09
CA LYS A 322 15.83 -12.20 -33.62
C LYS A 322 15.82 -12.09 -32.12
N ALA A 323 14.89 -12.76 -31.42
CA ALA A 323 14.84 -12.77 -29.96
C ALA A 323 16.07 -13.47 -29.36
N ILE A 324 16.50 -14.59 -29.95
CA ILE A 324 17.71 -15.33 -29.53
C ILE A 324 18.94 -14.43 -29.68
N ALA A 325 19.17 -13.84 -30.87
CA ALA A 325 20.31 -12.98 -31.13
C ALA A 325 20.35 -11.75 -30.21
N GLU A 326 19.18 -11.07 -29.98
CA GLU A 326 19.08 -9.92 -29.07
C GLU A 326 19.47 -10.27 -27.62
N TYR A 327 19.04 -11.43 -27.12
CA TYR A 327 19.36 -11.85 -25.76
C TYR A 327 20.79 -12.36 -25.61
N ALA A 328 21.29 -13.14 -26.59
CA ALA A 328 22.67 -13.59 -26.61
C ALA A 328 23.65 -12.40 -26.61
N GLN A 329 23.41 -11.41 -27.46
CA GLN A 329 24.22 -10.19 -27.51
C GLN A 329 24.10 -9.36 -26.23
N ARG A 330 22.87 -9.18 -25.72
CA ARG A 330 22.60 -8.33 -24.52
C ARG A 330 23.32 -8.85 -23.30
N TYR A 331 23.36 -10.16 -23.10
CA TYR A 331 23.93 -10.79 -21.90
C TYR A 331 25.30 -11.41 -22.14
N ASN A 332 25.85 -11.28 -23.38
CA ASN A 332 27.11 -11.85 -23.78
C ASN A 332 27.20 -13.35 -23.47
N VAL A 333 26.21 -14.11 -23.93
CA VAL A 333 26.12 -15.56 -23.77
C VAL A 333 25.96 -16.27 -25.09
N PRO A 334 26.30 -17.57 -25.20
CA PRO A 334 26.07 -18.36 -26.43
C PRO A 334 24.58 -18.37 -26.83
N GLU A 335 24.29 -18.29 -28.14
CA GLU A 335 22.92 -18.40 -28.66
C GLU A 335 22.25 -19.71 -28.25
N SER A 336 23.01 -20.81 -28.17
CA SER A 336 22.53 -22.11 -27.72
C SER A 336 21.86 -22.08 -26.35
N TRP A 337 22.26 -21.19 -25.45
CA TRP A 337 21.58 -21.00 -24.14
C TRP A 337 20.20 -20.36 -24.29
N CYS A 338 20.03 -19.47 -25.26
CA CYS A 338 18.76 -18.86 -25.59
C CYS A 338 17.83 -19.81 -26.36
N GLU A 339 18.39 -20.71 -27.19
CA GLU A 339 17.65 -21.72 -27.96
C GLU A 339 16.94 -22.72 -27.04
N GLU A 340 17.54 -23.05 -25.87
CA GLU A 340 16.91 -23.89 -24.84
C GLU A 340 15.53 -23.37 -24.40
N ALA A 341 15.23 -22.10 -24.62
CA ALA A 341 13.93 -21.51 -24.33
C ALA A 341 12.76 -22.08 -25.13
N PHE A 342 13.04 -22.86 -26.15
CA PHE A 342 12.05 -23.52 -27.02
C PHE A 342 12.04 -25.06 -26.85
N ASP A 343 12.82 -25.57 -25.90
CA ASP A 343 12.81 -26.97 -25.51
C ASP A 343 11.65 -27.22 -24.53
N ALA A 344 10.67 -28.03 -24.96
CA ALA A 344 9.46 -28.26 -24.19
C ALA A 344 9.73 -29.01 -22.87
N GLU A 345 10.72 -29.92 -22.84
CA GLU A 345 11.04 -30.66 -21.60
C GLU A 345 11.72 -29.75 -20.58
N LYS A 346 12.64 -28.87 -21.03
CA LYS A 346 13.25 -27.88 -20.16
C LYS A 346 12.23 -26.84 -19.62
N GLN A 347 11.30 -26.39 -20.46
CA GLN A 347 10.20 -25.52 -20.00
C GLN A 347 9.33 -26.18 -18.94
N LYS A 348 9.03 -27.48 -19.12
CA LYS A 348 8.28 -28.25 -18.12
C LYS A 348 9.05 -28.38 -16.80
N GLN A 349 10.34 -28.69 -16.87
CA GLN A 349 11.22 -28.77 -15.69
C GLN A 349 11.31 -27.41 -14.98
N ASP A 350 11.49 -26.32 -15.71
CA ASP A 350 11.49 -24.97 -15.15
C ASP A 350 10.15 -24.60 -14.49
N SER A 351 9.02 -25.03 -15.08
CA SER A 351 7.71 -24.79 -14.50
C SER A 351 7.54 -25.51 -13.17
N ILE A 352 7.96 -26.77 -13.09
CA ILE A 352 7.93 -27.58 -11.84
C ILE A 352 8.87 -26.96 -10.80
N TYR A 353 10.08 -26.56 -11.20
CA TYR A 353 11.04 -25.90 -10.32
C TYR A 353 10.46 -24.61 -9.74
N ASN A 354 9.96 -23.70 -10.59
CA ASN A 354 9.39 -22.43 -10.14
C ASN A 354 8.19 -22.64 -9.21
N TYR A 355 7.30 -23.59 -9.54
CA TYR A 355 6.17 -23.92 -8.66
C TYR A 355 6.64 -24.41 -7.29
N SER A 356 7.73 -25.17 -7.23
CA SER A 356 8.28 -25.70 -5.97
C SER A 356 8.93 -24.64 -5.09
N MET A 357 9.27 -23.44 -5.63
CA MET A 357 9.92 -22.36 -4.88
C MET A 357 8.93 -21.46 -4.15
N ASP A 358 7.67 -21.39 -4.62
CA ASP A 358 6.67 -20.42 -4.18
C ASP A 358 5.58 -21.10 -3.32
N ILE A 359 4.90 -20.32 -2.46
CA ILE A 359 3.77 -20.81 -1.67
C ILE A 359 2.49 -20.58 -2.47
N HIS A 360 1.77 -21.64 -2.73
CA HIS A 360 0.48 -21.62 -3.42
C HIS A 360 -0.70 -21.81 -2.45
N VAL A 361 -1.85 -21.24 -2.80
CA VAL A 361 -3.04 -21.23 -1.92
C VAL A 361 -3.48 -22.64 -1.53
N GLU A 362 -3.32 -23.63 -2.42
CA GLU A 362 -3.65 -25.05 -2.16
C GLU A 362 -2.76 -25.66 -1.08
N GLU A 363 -1.55 -25.14 -0.90
CA GLU A 363 -0.66 -25.57 0.18
C GLU A 363 -1.10 -24.91 1.48
N VAL A 364 -1.46 -23.62 1.44
CA VAL A 364 -1.97 -22.91 2.61
C VAL A 364 -3.21 -23.60 3.18
N HIS A 365 -4.12 -24.11 2.34
CA HIS A 365 -5.30 -24.86 2.79
C HIS A 365 -4.99 -26.14 3.59
N ARG A 366 -3.73 -26.61 3.57
CA ARG A 366 -3.28 -27.82 4.32
C ARG A 366 -2.55 -27.47 5.62
N LEU A 367 -2.35 -26.19 5.89
CA LEU A 367 -1.60 -25.73 7.06
C LEU A 367 -2.52 -25.50 8.27
N ARG A 368 -1.87 -25.28 9.41
CA ARG A 368 -2.47 -24.70 10.62
C ARG A 368 -1.76 -23.40 10.97
N PRO A 369 -2.06 -22.28 10.29
CA PRO A 369 -1.39 -21.02 10.55
C PRO A 369 -1.67 -20.54 11.97
N ASN A 370 -0.62 -20.21 12.72
CA ASN A 370 -0.71 -19.82 14.13
C ASN A 370 -0.24 -18.39 14.39
N ALA A 371 0.45 -17.75 13.43
CA ALA A 371 0.75 -16.32 13.53
C ALA A 371 -0.58 -15.55 13.66
N ARG A 372 -0.81 -14.89 14.80
CA ARG A 372 -2.09 -14.24 15.10
C ARG A 372 -2.44 -13.13 14.13
N PHE A 373 -1.42 -12.39 13.70
CA PHE A 373 -1.55 -11.34 12.70
C PHE A 373 -0.46 -11.48 11.63
N ILE A 374 -0.87 -11.52 10.36
CA ILE A 374 0.05 -11.59 9.22
C ILE A 374 -0.07 -10.31 8.38
N MET A 375 1.05 -9.68 8.09
CA MET A 375 1.13 -8.54 7.18
C MET A 375 1.79 -8.97 5.87
N PHE A 376 1.09 -8.77 4.75
CA PHE A 376 1.61 -9.03 3.41
C PHE A 376 2.01 -7.72 2.73
N ASP A 377 3.30 -7.42 2.72
CA ASP A 377 3.85 -6.40 1.82
C ASP A 377 4.08 -7.03 0.44
N ALA A 378 2.96 -7.31 -0.23
CA ALA A 378 2.89 -8.04 -1.49
C ALA A 378 1.67 -7.62 -2.32
N CYS A 379 1.77 -7.78 -3.65
CA CYS A 379 0.67 -7.54 -4.56
C CYS A 379 -0.41 -8.62 -4.43
N PHE A 380 -1.68 -8.25 -4.56
CA PHE A 380 -2.84 -9.14 -4.77
C PHE A 380 -3.15 -10.17 -3.68
N ASN A 381 -2.33 -10.39 -2.68
CA ASN A 381 -2.60 -11.43 -1.66
C ASN A 381 -3.90 -11.18 -0.88
N GLY A 382 -4.38 -9.93 -0.83
CA GLY A 382 -5.66 -9.53 -0.24
C GLY A 382 -6.82 -9.42 -1.22
N SER A 383 -6.83 -10.16 -2.32
CA SER A 383 -7.87 -10.10 -3.36
C SER A 383 -9.21 -10.68 -2.90
N PHE A 384 -9.79 -10.11 -1.83
CA PHE A 384 -11.00 -10.58 -1.16
C PHE A 384 -12.26 -10.63 -2.05
N HIS A 385 -12.21 -9.99 -3.20
CA HIS A 385 -13.27 -10.04 -4.20
C HIS A 385 -13.33 -11.38 -4.94
N LEU A 386 -12.25 -12.17 -4.91
CA LEU A 386 -12.19 -13.50 -5.50
C LEU A 386 -12.73 -14.57 -4.55
N ASP A 387 -13.04 -15.75 -5.10
CA ASP A 387 -13.58 -16.87 -4.33
C ASP A 387 -12.52 -17.56 -3.46
N ASP A 388 -11.25 -17.55 -3.90
CA ASP A 388 -10.11 -18.10 -3.17
C ASP A 388 -8.88 -17.22 -3.35
N TYR A 389 -8.18 -16.92 -2.25
CA TYR A 389 -7.03 -16.00 -2.23
C TYR A 389 -6.19 -16.20 -0.97
N GLN A 390 -4.89 -15.83 -1.05
CA GLN A 390 -3.89 -16.11 -0.02
C GLN A 390 -4.32 -15.64 1.39
N ALA A 391 -4.61 -14.37 1.57
CA ALA A 391 -4.94 -13.80 2.89
C ALA A 391 -6.16 -14.49 3.53
N GLY A 392 -7.18 -14.80 2.73
CA GLY A 392 -8.36 -15.53 3.17
C GLY A 392 -8.02 -16.96 3.60
N ALA A 393 -7.20 -17.68 2.82
CA ALA A 393 -6.80 -19.03 3.15
C ALA A 393 -6.09 -19.10 4.52
N TYR A 394 -5.25 -18.13 4.85
CA TYR A 394 -4.59 -18.08 6.18
C TYR A 394 -5.58 -17.92 7.34
N ILE A 395 -6.61 -17.08 7.21
CA ILE A 395 -7.53 -16.83 8.32
C ILE A 395 -8.61 -17.90 8.45
N PHE A 396 -9.09 -18.51 7.35
CA PHE A 396 -10.15 -19.50 7.41
C PHE A 396 -9.66 -20.93 7.71
N ASN A 397 -8.36 -21.15 7.70
CA ASN A 397 -7.79 -22.43 8.11
C ASN A 397 -7.84 -22.64 9.65
N PRO A 398 -7.81 -23.88 10.11
CA PRO A 398 -7.58 -24.18 11.53
C PRO A 398 -6.25 -23.56 12.00
N GLY A 399 -6.18 -23.15 13.26
CA GLY A 399 -4.99 -22.52 13.86
C GLY A 399 -5.36 -21.29 14.66
N LYS A 400 -4.42 -20.31 14.77
CA LYS A 400 -4.61 -19.12 15.60
C LYS A 400 -4.58 -17.80 14.80
N THR A 401 -4.43 -17.84 13.47
CA THR A 401 -4.44 -16.63 12.65
C THR A 401 -5.83 -16.00 12.63
N LEU A 402 -5.89 -14.75 13.10
CA LEU A 402 -7.15 -14.01 13.27
C LEU A 402 -7.33 -12.91 12.23
N ALA A 403 -6.24 -12.37 11.72
CA ALA A 403 -6.31 -11.31 10.72
C ALA A 403 -5.06 -11.25 9.85
N THR A 404 -5.25 -10.69 8.66
CA THR A 404 -4.17 -10.36 7.74
C THR A 404 -4.35 -8.96 7.19
N LEU A 405 -3.25 -8.22 7.00
CA LEU A 405 -3.23 -6.94 6.28
C LEU A 405 -2.64 -7.21 4.90
N ALA A 406 -3.40 -6.94 3.84
CA ALA A 406 -2.99 -7.30 2.48
C ALA A 406 -3.64 -6.40 1.41
N CYS A 407 -3.05 -6.36 0.21
CA CYS A 407 -3.50 -5.53 -0.89
C CYS A 407 -4.41 -6.31 -1.86
N SER A 408 -5.54 -5.70 -2.26
CA SER A 408 -6.51 -6.30 -3.19
C SER A 408 -6.07 -6.29 -4.66
N VAL A 409 -5.13 -5.40 -5.01
CA VAL A 409 -4.48 -5.29 -6.33
C VAL A 409 -2.98 -5.15 -6.14
N ASN A 410 -2.22 -4.83 -7.21
CA ASN A 410 -0.79 -4.60 -7.09
C ASN A 410 -0.47 -3.41 -6.18
N SER A 411 0.61 -3.52 -5.43
CA SER A 411 1.13 -2.48 -4.54
C SER A 411 2.61 -2.24 -4.77
N ILE A 412 3.11 -1.09 -4.33
CA ILE A 412 4.54 -0.82 -4.32
C ILE A 412 5.20 -1.45 -3.09
N GLN A 413 6.31 -2.15 -3.29
CA GLN A 413 7.08 -2.76 -2.20
C GLN A 413 8.07 -1.80 -1.53
N ASP A 414 8.30 -0.64 -2.13
CA ASP A 414 9.19 0.40 -1.58
C ASP A 414 8.52 1.30 -0.53
N LYS A 415 7.32 0.95 -0.08
CA LYS A 415 6.65 1.67 1.00
C LYS A 415 7.25 1.33 2.35
N TRP A 416 6.77 1.98 3.40
CA TRP A 416 7.14 1.75 4.79
C TRP A 416 6.24 0.67 5.43
N PRO A 417 6.62 -0.61 5.39
CA PRO A 417 5.70 -1.70 5.75
C PRO A 417 5.47 -1.84 7.27
N ASN A 418 6.42 -1.39 8.08
CA ASN A 418 6.35 -1.39 9.53
C ASN A 418 5.88 -0.05 10.12
N GLU A 419 5.23 0.80 9.31
CA GLU A 419 4.69 2.10 9.73
C GLU A 419 3.74 1.93 10.92
N PHE A 420 4.06 2.59 12.04
CA PHE A 420 3.31 2.53 13.31
C PHE A 420 3.18 1.14 13.95
N LEU A 421 3.99 0.17 13.57
CA LEU A 421 3.90 -1.18 14.13
C LEU A 421 4.14 -1.20 15.64
N GLY A 422 4.99 -0.30 16.16
CA GLY A 422 5.27 -0.16 17.59
C GLY A 422 4.05 0.21 18.45
N LEU A 423 3.00 0.80 17.85
CA LEU A 423 1.77 1.12 18.57
C LEU A 423 0.99 -0.12 19.02
N LEU A 424 1.27 -1.31 18.45
CA LEU A 424 0.69 -2.58 18.92
C LEU A 424 1.08 -2.87 20.38
N ALA A 425 2.30 -2.47 20.80
CA ALA A 425 2.74 -2.60 22.19
C ALA A 425 1.97 -1.73 23.19
N SER A 426 1.22 -0.74 22.69
CA SER A 426 0.32 0.13 23.48
C SER A 426 -1.13 -0.36 23.45
N GLY A 427 -1.40 -1.54 22.91
CA GLY A 427 -2.75 -2.10 22.82
C GLY A 427 -3.60 -1.50 21.69
N MET A 428 -2.98 -0.93 20.66
CA MET A 428 -3.69 -0.48 19.47
C MET A 428 -4.36 -1.67 18.77
N ARG A 429 -5.64 -1.52 18.42
CA ARG A 429 -6.33 -2.51 17.59
C ARG A 429 -5.76 -2.49 16.18
N ILE A 430 -5.55 -3.67 15.60
CA ILE A 430 -4.95 -3.78 14.26
C ILE A 430 -5.80 -3.12 13.16
N GLY A 431 -7.10 -2.94 13.40
CA GLY A 431 -7.98 -2.21 12.50
C GLY A 431 -7.46 -0.81 12.17
N HIS A 432 -6.80 -0.14 13.12
CA HIS A 432 -6.26 1.21 12.88
C HIS A 432 -5.19 1.27 11.79
N PHE A 433 -4.55 0.16 11.40
CA PHE A 433 -3.67 0.17 10.24
C PHE A 433 -4.38 0.57 8.95
N THR A 434 -5.69 0.28 8.80
CA THR A 434 -6.46 0.73 7.63
C THR A 434 -6.71 2.23 7.60
N ARG A 435 -6.58 2.91 8.75
CA ARG A 435 -6.62 4.38 8.85
C ARG A 435 -5.25 5.03 8.75
N LEU A 436 -4.23 4.41 9.33
CA LEU A 436 -2.89 4.99 9.47
C LEU A 436 -2.03 4.74 8.24
N THR A 437 -2.11 3.54 7.64
CA THR A 437 -1.36 3.15 6.43
C THR A 437 -2.32 3.00 5.24
N CYS A 438 -3.09 4.04 4.97
CA CYS A 438 -4.23 3.94 4.07
C CYS A 438 -3.84 4.13 2.60
N PHE A 439 -3.95 3.03 1.84
CA PHE A 439 -4.03 3.03 0.39
C PHE A 439 -5.37 2.44 -0.05
N LEU A 440 -5.83 2.78 -1.24
CA LEU A 440 -7.11 2.31 -1.75
C LEU A 440 -7.18 0.78 -1.82
N GLU A 441 -6.04 0.13 -2.08
CA GLU A 441 -5.89 -1.32 -2.20
C GLU A 441 -5.60 -2.05 -0.89
N ASN A 442 -5.27 -1.35 0.20
CA ASN A 442 -4.83 -2.00 1.45
C ASN A 442 -6.01 -2.30 2.38
N HIS A 443 -6.17 -3.56 2.78
CA HIS A 443 -7.33 -4.05 3.56
C HIS A 443 -6.93 -4.98 4.68
N LEU A 444 -7.70 -4.94 5.74
CA LEU A 444 -7.66 -5.93 6.81
C LEU A 444 -8.69 -7.04 6.53
N ILE A 445 -8.20 -8.27 6.40
CA ILE A 445 -9.01 -9.46 6.23
C ILE A 445 -9.04 -10.20 7.57
N GLY A 446 -10.23 -10.30 8.18
CA GLY A 446 -10.40 -10.89 9.51
C GLY A 446 -10.90 -9.90 10.56
N ASP A 447 -10.64 -10.19 11.84
CA ASP A 447 -11.09 -9.40 12.98
C ASP A 447 -10.28 -8.11 13.18
N PRO A 448 -10.85 -6.91 12.92
CA PRO A 448 -10.15 -5.65 13.10
C PRO A 448 -10.00 -5.23 14.56
N THR A 449 -10.70 -5.89 15.49
CA THR A 449 -10.64 -5.57 16.91
C THR A 449 -9.52 -6.31 17.65
N LEU A 450 -8.81 -7.21 16.96
CA LEU A 450 -7.62 -7.88 17.50
C LEU A 450 -6.63 -6.84 18.06
N ARG A 451 -6.18 -7.07 19.29
CA ARG A 451 -5.14 -6.28 19.96
C ARG A 451 -4.28 -7.19 20.82
N PHE A 452 -3.08 -6.73 21.10
CA PHE A 452 -2.20 -7.36 22.09
C PHE A 452 -2.37 -6.70 23.46
N THR A 453 -2.11 -7.43 24.51
CA THR A 453 -2.07 -6.88 25.87
C THR A 453 -0.98 -5.80 25.93
N PRO A 454 -1.28 -4.59 26.36
CA PRO A 454 -0.28 -3.52 26.39
C PRO A 454 0.94 -3.90 27.26
N THR A 455 2.12 -3.70 26.69
CA THR A 455 3.42 -3.81 27.42
C THR A 455 3.95 -2.44 27.81
N THR A 456 3.38 -1.38 27.22
CA THR A 456 3.78 0.00 27.47
C THR A 456 2.55 0.79 27.93
N ASP A 457 2.65 1.37 29.13
CA ASP A 457 1.62 2.27 29.62
C ASP A 457 1.80 3.67 29.01
N THR A 458 0.83 4.09 28.22
CA THR A 458 0.78 5.44 27.65
C THR A 458 0.03 6.44 28.52
N GLY A 459 -0.61 5.98 29.61
CA GLY A 459 -1.48 6.78 30.46
C GLY A 459 -2.86 7.08 29.85
N PHE A 460 -3.19 6.50 28.70
CA PHE A 460 -4.49 6.65 28.02
C PHE A 460 -4.74 5.46 27.05
N ASP A 461 -5.99 5.26 26.67
CA ASP A 461 -6.37 4.30 25.65
C ASP A 461 -6.14 4.89 24.26
N ILE A 462 -5.17 4.34 23.52
CA ILE A 462 -4.80 4.81 22.17
C ILE A 462 -5.97 4.70 21.18
N ASN A 463 -6.81 3.67 21.29
CA ASN A 463 -7.93 3.46 20.38
C ASN A 463 -8.97 4.58 20.55
N GLN A 464 -9.29 4.93 21.81
CA GLN A 464 -10.15 6.06 22.08
C GLN A 464 -9.52 7.40 21.68
N ALA A 465 -8.22 7.57 21.90
CA ALA A 465 -7.52 8.80 21.55
C ALA A 465 -7.56 9.08 20.04
N LEU A 466 -7.33 8.08 19.20
CA LEU A 466 -7.40 8.19 17.73
C LEU A 466 -8.77 8.64 17.22
N VAL A 467 -9.84 8.46 17.99
CA VAL A 467 -11.21 8.86 17.63
C VAL A 467 -11.61 10.17 18.33
N LEU A 468 -11.46 10.23 19.65
CA LEU A 468 -11.99 11.33 20.45
C LEU A 468 -11.04 12.52 20.54
N LYS A 469 -9.76 12.35 20.18
CA LYS A 469 -8.71 13.37 20.23
C LYS A 469 -8.13 13.73 18.87
N LYS A 470 -8.75 13.30 17.77
CA LYS A 470 -8.30 13.49 16.39
C LYS A 470 -7.83 14.93 16.07
N HIS A 471 -8.45 15.96 16.65
CA HIS A 471 -8.12 17.37 16.42
C HIS A 471 -7.69 18.11 17.71
N ASP A 472 -7.33 17.39 18.76
CA ASP A 472 -6.90 17.98 20.03
C ASP A 472 -5.40 18.30 19.99
N ILE A 473 -5.08 19.50 19.50
CA ILE A 473 -3.69 19.98 19.35
C ILE A 473 -2.94 19.91 20.69
N ALA A 474 -3.57 20.26 21.81
CA ALA A 474 -2.91 20.27 23.10
C ALA A 474 -2.56 18.85 23.58
N PHE A 475 -3.45 17.90 23.33
CA PHE A 475 -3.22 16.49 23.61
C PHE A 475 -2.02 15.95 22.78
N TRP A 476 -2.05 16.14 21.47
CA TRP A 476 -1.02 15.61 20.59
C TRP A 476 0.35 16.30 20.76
N LYS A 477 0.38 17.59 21.06
CA LYS A 477 1.62 18.28 21.44
C LYS A 477 2.30 17.64 22.66
N LYS A 478 1.52 17.17 23.64
CA LYS A 478 2.07 16.44 24.78
C LYS A 478 2.72 15.11 24.36
N GLN A 479 2.14 14.42 23.35
CA GLN A 479 2.66 13.14 22.87
C GLN A 479 3.96 13.24 22.09
N LEU A 480 4.38 14.41 21.63
CA LEU A 480 5.72 14.64 21.08
C LEU A 480 6.85 14.33 22.09
N ASN A 481 6.54 14.33 23.39
CA ASN A 481 7.49 13.96 24.45
C ASN A 481 7.31 12.49 24.94
N SER A 482 6.56 11.66 24.21
CA SER A 482 6.41 10.24 24.53
C SER A 482 7.75 9.52 24.45
N PRO A 483 8.02 8.53 25.32
CA PRO A 483 9.20 7.67 25.18
C PRO A 483 9.11 6.72 23.98
N LEU A 484 7.94 6.62 23.33
CA LEU A 484 7.69 5.74 22.19
C LEU A 484 7.86 6.51 20.88
N ALA A 485 8.77 6.06 20.04
CA ALA A 485 9.05 6.66 18.73
C ALA A 485 7.81 6.76 17.85
N ASP A 486 7.04 5.68 17.72
CA ASP A 486 5.82 5.67 16.92
C ASP A 486 4.71 6.57 17.50
N MET A 487 4.67 6.80 18.80
CA MET A 487 3.74 7.76 19.39
C MET A 487 4.12 9.20 19.06
N GLN A 488 5.43 9.53 19.05
CA GLN A 488 5.89 10.84 18.61
C GLN A 488 5.60 11.07 17.11
N ALA A 489 5.86 10.06 16.28
CA ALA A 489 5.56 10.09 14.85
C ALA A 489 4.04 10.24 14.59
N LEU A 490 3.20 9.51 15.34
CA LEU A 490 1.75 9.65 15.29
C LEU A 490 1.30 11.05 15.71
N ALA A 491 1.92 11.63 16.74
CA ALA A 491 1.62 12.98 17.18
C ALA A 491 1.92 14.03 16.09
N LEU A 492 3.02 13.87 15.34
CA LEU A 492 3.31 14.73 14.19
C LEU A 492 2.21 14.63 13.12
N ARG A 493 1.75 13.40 12.84
CA ARG A 493 0.69 13.15 11.86
C ARG A 493 -0.64 13.79 12.29
N GLU A 494 -1.07 13.55 13.51
CA GLU A 494 -2.33 14.10 14.03
C GLU A 494 -2.31 15.65 14.13
N LEU A 495 -1.15 16.24 14.45
CA LEU A 495 -0.96 17.69 14.41
C LEU A 495 -1.01 18.25 12.99
N SER A 496 -0.44 17.52 12.01
CA SER A 496 -0.54 17.88 10.59
C SER A 496 -1.98 17.80 10.09
N ASP A 497 -2.71 16.76 10.48
CA ASP A 497 -4.13 16.59 10.12
C ASP A 497 -5.02 17.65 10.77
N ALA A 498 -4.66 18.12 11.96
CA ALA A 498 -5.36 19.21 12.67
C ALA A 498 -4.96 20.62 12.20
N ASP A 499 -4.19 20.76 11.12
CA ASP A 499 -3.72 22.06 10.59
C ASP A 499 -2.99 22.92 11.65
N TYR A 500 -2.09 22.28 12.43
CA TYR A 500 -1.32 23.02 13.43
C TYR A 500 -0.51 24.15 12.78
N LYS A 501 -0.71 25.39 13.24
CA LYS A 501 -0.18 26.61 12.59
C LYS A 501 1.34 26.65 12.40
N ASP A 502 2.09 26.05 13.35
CA ASP A 502 3.56 26.05 13.34
C ASP A 502 4.12 24.70 12.81
N MET A 503 3.32 23.97 11.99
CA MET A 503 3.63 22.59 11.60
C MET A 503 4.94 22.48 10.84
N ILE A 504 5.26 23.40 9.93
CA ILE A 504 6.49 23.38 9.13
C ILE A 504 7.71 23.44 10.04
N SER A 505 7.77 24.42 10.94
CA SER A 505 8.88 24.57 11.89
C SER A 505 9.00 23.36 12.83
N LEU A 506 7.86 22.80 13.27
CA LEU A 506 7.84 21.60 14.11
C LEU A 506 8.43 20.38 13.37
N LEU A 507 8.09 20.21 12.10
CA LEU A 507 8.61 19.10 11.29
C LEU A 507 10.10 19.24 11.01
N GLU A 508 10.57 20.46 10.69
CA GLU A 508 12.00 20.75 10.52
C GLU A 508 12.77 20.45 11.81
N GLU A 509 12.31 20.97 12.94
CA GLU A 509 12.90 20.73 14.25
C GLU A 509 12.91 19.23 14.59
N SER A 510 11.80 18.53 14.39
CA SER A 510 11.69 17.10 14.63
C SER A 510 12.66 16.29 13.76
N TYR A 511 12.86 16.68 12.51
CA TYR A 511 13.83 16.03 11.65
C TYR A 511 15.28 16.23 12.13
N PHE A 512 15.68 17.46 12.43
CA PHE A 512 17.07 17.78 12.76
C PHE A 512 17.48 17.41 14.20
N GLN A 513 16.54 17.34 15.12
CA GLN A 513 16.85 17.13 16.55
C GLN A 513 16.52 15.73 17.06
N SER A 514 15.59 15.01 16.42
CA SER A 514 15.20 13.69 16.92
C SER A 514 16.27 12.63 16.64
N PRO A 515 16.67 11.85 17.65
CA PRO A 515 17.51 10.67 17.43
C PRO A 515 16.74 9.52 16.78
N SER A 516 15.40 9.55 16.82
CA SER A 516 14.52 8.49 16.33
C SER A 516 14.42 8.46 14.81
N PHE A 517 14.65 7.28 14.22
CA PHE A 517 14.44 7.06 12.79
C PHE A 517 12.97 7.25 12.39
N MET A 518 12.04 6.76 13.21
CA MET A 518 10.61 6.83 12.93
C MET A 518 10.11 8.27 12.92
N VAL A 519 10.56 9.09 13.87
CA VAL A 519 10.19 10.50 13.97
C VAL A 519 10.76 11.30 12.79
N ARG A 520 12.05 11.09 12.43
CA ARG A 520 12.67 11.78 11.29
C ARG A 520 12.03 11.36 9.96
N LEU A 521 11.68 10.07 9.81
CA LEU A 521 11.02 9.57 8.61
C LEU A 521 9.63 10.19 8.42
N GLU A 522 8.85 10.26 9.49
CA GLU A 522 7.53 10.89 9.44
C GLU A 522 7.63 12.40 9.18
N ALA A 523 8.58 13.07 9.81
CA ALA A 523 8.81 14.50 9.58
C ALA A 523 9.19 14.79 8.11
N LEU A 524 10.12 14.03 7.53
CA LEU A 524 10.48 14.11 6.11
C LEU A 524 9.26 13.88 5.22
N ARG A 525 8.47 12.83 5.49
CA ARG A 525 7.29 12.50 4.67
C ARG A 525 6.27 13.63 4.69
N LEU A 526 5.88 14.09 5.86
CA LEU A 526 4.88 15.16 6.00
C LEU A 526 5.33 16.46 5.33
N LEU A 527 6.61 16.83 5.48
CA LEU A 527 7.17 18.00 4.78
C LEU A 527 7.15 17.81 3.26
N ALA A 528 7.71 16.73 2.76
CA ALA A 528 7.85 16.48 1.32
C ALA A 528 6.50 16.38 0.61
N LEU A 529 5.54 15.72 1.24
CA LEU A 529 4.20 15.49 0.66
C LEU A 529 3.31 16.73 0.71
N ASN A 530 3.35 17.49 1.81
CA ASN A 530 2.40 18.58 2.04
C ASN A 530 3.00 19.99 1.86
N HIS A 531 4.31 20.13 2.05
CA HIS A 531 5.02 21.40 2.00
C HIS A 531 6.28 21.32 1.11
N PRO A 532 6.16 20.91 -0.18
CA PRO A 532 7.33 20.59 -1.02
C PRO A 532 8.31 21.75 -1.21
N SER A 533 7.85 23.00 -1.22
CA SER A 533 8.73 24.18 -1.33
C SER A 533 9.58 24.41 -0.07
N GLN A 534 9.05 24.08 1.11
CA GLN A 534 9.73 24.23 2.40
C GLN A 534 10.59 23.02 2.77
N ALA A 535 10.35 21.86 2.13
CA ALA A 535 11.05 20.62 2.44
C ALA A 535 12.51 20.56 1.95
N ILE A 536 12.98 21.54 1.17
CA ILE A 536 14.27 21.51 0.46
C ILE A 536 15.45 21.25 1.40
N ASN A 537 15.52 21.97 2.53
CA ASN A 537 16.63 21.80 3.48
C ASN A 537 16.64 20.42 4.15
N VAL A 538 15.45 19.93 4.53
CA VAL A 538 15.30 18.60 5.10
C VAL A 538 15.63 17.53 4.07
N MET A 539 15.18 17.67 2.81
CA MET A 539 15.52 16.73 1.74
C MET A 539 17.02 16.64 1.50
N LYS A 540 17.74 17.80 1.47
CA LYS A 540 19.21 17.82 1.34
C LYS A 540 19.88 17.04 2.45
N ALA A 541 19.48 17.25 3.70
CA ALA A 541 20.01 16.53 4.85
C ALA A 541 19.64 15.04 4.81
N ALA A 542 18.42 14.72 4.41
CA ALA A 542 17.88 13.37 4.38
C ALA A 542 18.58 12.43 3.37
N LEU A 543 19.16 12.96 2.31
CA LEU A 543 20.03 12.21 1.39
C LEU A 543 21.25 11.60 2.09
N ASN A 544 21.65 12.15 3.25
CA ASN A 544 22.78 11.69 4.05
C ASN A 544 22.36 11.17 5.44
N ASP A 545 21.08 10.91 5.68
CA ASP A 545 20.61 10.36 6.96
C ASP A 545 21.27 9.02 7.27
N SER A 546 21.37 8.67 8.55
CA SER A 546 21.92 7.39 9.00
C SER A 546 21.00 6.20 8.65
N TYR A 547 19.70 6.44 8.46
CA TYR A 547 18.71 5.40 8.15
C TYR A 547 18.48 5.27 6.64
N GLU A 548 18.66 4.06 6.09
CA GLU A 548 18.57 3.80 4.64
C GLU A 548 17.22 4.21 4.05
N LEU A 549 16.11 3.90 4.71
CA LEU A 549 14.77 4.21 4.22
C LEU A 549 14.55 5.73 4.09
N ILE A 550 15.09 6.53 5.00
CA ILE A 550 15.06 8.00 4.92
C ILE A 550 15.83 8.47 3.69
N ARG A 551 17.05 7.94 3.46
CA ARG A 551 17.85 8.30 2.28
C ARG A 551 17.15 7.92 0.97
N ARG A 552 16.58 6.73 0.92
CA ARG A 552 15.85 6.22 -0.25
C ARG A 552 14.61 7.05 -0.56
N TYR A 553 13.84 7.43 0.47
CA TYR A 553 12.70 8.34 0.31
C TYR A 553 13.13 9.72 -0.10
N ALA A 554 14.21 10.25 0.48
CA ALA A 554 14.77 11.53 0.06
C ALA A 554 15.16 11.54 -1.42
N ALA A 555 15.82 10.47 -1.90
CA ALA A 555 16.19 10.35 -3.31
C ALA A 555 14.96 10.36 -4.24
N GLU A 556 13.87 9.68 -3.86
CA GLU A 556 12.61 9.68 -4.60
C GLU A 556 11.89 11.04 -4.51
N TYR A 557 11.89 11.67 -3.33
CA TYR A 557 11.23 12.95 -3.14
C TYR A 557 11.95 14.09 -3.85
N VAL A 558 13.27 14.03 -3.97
CA VAL A 558 14.07 14.96 -4.79
C VAL A 558 13.66 14.88 -6.26
N GLU A 559 13.52 13.67 -6.81
CA GLU A 559 13.01 13.45 -8.18
C GLU A 559 11.65 14.14 -8.35
N LYS A 560 10.70 13.86 -7.47
CA LYS A 560 9.33 14.39 -7.56
C LYS A 560 9.24 15.89 -7.29
N ASN A 561 10.16 16.43 -6.50
CA ASN A 561 10.23 17.84 -6.16
C ASN A 561 10.80 18.69 -7.31
N GLY A 562 11.84 18.24 -7.97
CA GLY A 562 12.45 18.86 -9.15
C GLY A 562 13.06 20.24 -8.92
N SER A 563 13.27 20.68 -7.67
CA SER A 563 13.94 21.97 -7.40
C SER A 563 15.42 21.91 -7.80
N PRO A 564 15.92 22.85 -8.60
CA PRO A 564 17.35 22.88 -8.98
C PRO A 564 18.30 22.93 -7.78
N GLU A 565 17.86 23.48 -6.66
CA GLU A 565 18.65 23.57 -5.43
C GLU A 565 19.00 22.19 -4.82
N LEU A 566 18.25 21.15 -5.18
CA LEU A 566 18.45 19.78 -4.69
C LEU A 566 19.48 19.00 -5.50
N LEU A 567 19.75 19.39 -6.75
CA LEU A 567 20.62 18.65 -7.66
C LEU A 567 22.02 18.40 -7.10
N PRO A 568 22.75 19.41 -6.54
CA PRO A 568 24.09 19.17 -6.01
C PRO A 568 24.13 18.10 -4.90
N ALA A 569 23.22 18.19 -3.93
CA ALA A 569 23.15 17.23 -2.83
C ALA A 569 22.70 15.83 -3.31
N TRP A 570 21.85 15.77 -4.32
CA TRP A 570 21.38 14.51 -4.89
C TRP A 570 22.50 13.77 -5.63
N ILE A 571 23.33 14.49 -6.39
CA ILE A 571 24.51 13.93 -7.06
C ILE A 571 25.57 13.50 -6.03
N GLU A 572 25.83 14.34 -5.02
CA GLU A 572 26.73 13.98 -3.91
C GLU A 572 26.30 12.69 -3.22
N GLY A 573 25.01 12.59 -2.86
CA GLY A 573 24.44 11.39 -2.28
C GLY A 573 24.64 10.15 -3.15
N TYR A 574 24.43 10.28 -4.46
CA TYR A 574 24.69 9.21 -5.42
C TYR A 574 26.15 8.76 -5.44
N LEU A 575 27.09 9.71 -5.49
CA LEU A 575 28.52 9.40 -5.54
C LEU A 575 29.01 8.72 -4.26
N GLN A 576 28.48 9.12 -3.12
CA GLN A 576 28.85 8.52 -1.84
C GLN A 576 28.18 7.15 -1.59
N ARG A 577 26.97 6.90 -2.15
CA ARG A 577 26.10 5.77 -1.81
C ARG A 577 25.70 4.91 -3.01
N SER A 578 26.45 4.98 -4.09
CA SER A 578 26.16 4.19 -5.31
C SER A 578 26.21 2.67 -5.07
N HIS A 579 26.80 2.21 -3.97
CA HIS A 579 26.78 0.82 -3.51
C HIS A 579 25.43 0.41 -2.90
N GLU A 580 24.62 1.34 -2.42
CA GLU A 580 23.26 1.10 -1.91
C GLU A 580 22.33 0.88 -3.11
N LYS A 581 21.93 -0.37 -3.36
CA LYS A 581 21.20 -0.73 -4.59
C LYS A 581 19.89 0.04 -4.76
N ARG A 582 19.11 0.18 -3.66
CA ARG A 582 17.80 0.85 -3.73
C ARG A 582 17.93 2.37 -3.85
N PHE A 583 18.85 2.98 -3.15
CA PHE A 583 19.17 4.40 -3.29
C PHE A 583 19.61 4.72 -4.73
N ARG A 584 20.60 3.97 -5.24
CA ARG A 584 21.08 4.09 -6.64
C ARG A 584 19.93 3.95 -7.64
N PHE A 585 19.05 2.94 -7.45
CA PHE A 585 17.90 2.74 -8.32
C PHE A 585 16.98 3.97 -8.37
N LYS A 586 16.69 4.60 -7.22
CA LYS A 586 15.87 5.81 -7.19
C LYS A 586 16.53 6.96 -7.95
N VAL A 587 17.83 7.19 -7.74
CA VAL A 587 18.57 8.24 -8.45
C VAL A 587 18.62 7.97 -9.96
N THR A 588 18.97 6.76 -10.39
CA THR A 588 19.09 6.45 -11.83
C THR A 588 17.76 6.47 -12.57
N ASN A 589 16.64 6.18 -11.91
CA ASN A 589 15.31 6.31 -12.49
C ASN A 589 14.79 7.75 -12.51
N GLY A 590 15.28 8.60 -11.61
CA GLY A 590 14.85 9.99 -11.47
C GLY A 590 15.66 11.02 -12.28
N LEU A 591 16.58 10.58 -13.16
CA LEU A 591 17.44 11.50 -13.92
C LEU A 591 16.67 12.49 -14.80
N ASP A 592 15.47 12.15 -15.22
CA ASP A 592 14.62 13.00 -16.06
C ASP A 592 14.02 14.20 -15.30
N ALA A 593 14.16 14.24 -13.97
CA ALA A 593 13.66 15.34 -13.13
C ALA A 593 14.44 16.66 -13.31
N PHE A 594 15.67 16.60 -13.81
CA PHE A 594 16.56 17.74 -13.98
C PHE A 594 17.06 17.86 -15.43
N PRO A 595 17.46 19.07 -15.88
CA PRO A 595 18.10 19.19 -17.19
C PRO A 595 19.38 18.31 -17.29
N TYR A 596 19.49 17.55 -18.34
CA TYR A 596 20.61 16.58 -18.51
C TYR A 596 21.98 17.26 -18.54
N ALA A 597 22.06 18.48 -19.09
CA ALA A 597 23.28 19.29 -19.08
C ALA A 597 23.72 19.66 -17.66
N ASP A 598 22.75 19.96 -16.77
CA ASP A 598 23.03 20.32 -15.38
C ASP A 598 23.48 19.10 -14.58
N ILE A 599 22.84 17.93 -14.79
CA ILE A 599 23.28 16.67 -14.20
C ILE A 599 24.70 16.34 -14.62
N LYS A 600 25.01 16.47 -15.94
CA LYS A 600 26.33 16.21 -16.47
C LYS A 600 27.37 17.13 -15.84
N ALA A 601 27.10 18.42 -15.82
CA ALA A 601 28.01 19.43 -15.26
C ALA A 601 28.28 19.17 -13.77
N GLU A 602 27.25 18.86 -13.00
CA GLU A 602 27.40 18.59 -11.56
C GLU A 602 28.14 17.27 -11.28
N LEU A 603 27.89 16.22 -12.07
CA LEU A 603 28.64 14.96 -12.02
C LEU A 603 30.13 15.18 -12.35
N GLU A 604 30.45 15.89 -13.44
CA GLU A 604 31.82 16.19 -13.84
C GLU A 604 32.56 17.01 -12.79
N LYS A 605 31.89 17.99 -12.17
CA LYS A 605 32.42 18.81 -11.09
C LYS A 605 32.76 18.00 -9.84
N GLN A 606 31.82 17.16 -9.39
CA GLN A 606 31.95 16.41 -8.13
C GLN A 606 32.77 15.10 -8.30
N SER A 607 32.99 14.62 -9.51
CA SER A 607 33.71 13.36 -9.77
C SER A 607 35.20 13.49 -9.97
N GLN A 608 35.77 14.68 -9.81
CA GLN A 608 37.21 14.95 -10.06
C GLN A 608 38.14 14.16 -9.12
N GLU A 609 37.70 13.84 -7.90
CA GLU A 609 38.49 13.17 -6.87
C GLU A 609 38.04 11.74 -6.56
N LEU A 610 37.27 11.09 -7.45
CA LEU A 610 36.68 9.77 -7.19
C LEU A 610 37.70 8.62 -7.31
N THR A 611 37.46 7.59 -6.47
CA THR A 611 38.12 6.28 -6.60
C THR A 611 37.68 5.55 -7.86
N LEU A 612 38.45 4.56 -8.30
CA LEU A 612 38.11 3.71 -9.46
C LEU A 612 36.77 2.99 -9.32
N PHE A 613 36.37 2.67 -8.10
CA PHE A 613 35.11 2.00 -7.82
C PHE A 613 33.89 2.85 -8.21
N ASN A 614 33.89 4.13 -7.82
CA ASN A 614 32.76 5.02 -8.10
C ASN A 614 32.74 5.52 -9.56
N ARG A 615 33.87 5.50 -10.27
CA ARG A 615 33.96 5.92 -11.66
C ARG A 615 33.04 5.15 -12.59
N SER A 616 32.92 3.83 -12.42
CA SER A 616 32.01 3.01 -13.23
C SER A 616 30.54 3.41 -13.08
N HIS A 617 30.13 3.88 -11.93
CA HIS A 617 28.77 4.38 -11.68
C HIS A 617 28.54 5.76 -12.32
N VAL A 618 29.54 6.64 -12.29
CA VAL A 618 29.52 7.92 -13.01
C VAL A 618 29.41 7.70 -14.51
N ASP A 619 30.25 6.82 -15.06
CA ASP A 619 30.25 6.48 -16.49
C ASP A 619 28.90 5.87 -16.92
N ALA A 620 28.27 5.08 -16.05
CA ALA A 620 26.94 4.51 -16.31
C ALA A 620 25.88 5.61 -16.46
N ILE A 621 25.86 6.64 -15.58
CA ILE A 621 24.95 7.78 -15.73
C ILE A 621 25.30 8.58 -16.99
N LEU A 622 26.57 8.97 -17.18
CA LEU A 622 26.99 9.75 -18.35
C LEU A 622 26.62 9.08 -19.69
N ASN A 623 26.68 7.75 -19.73
CA ASN A 623 26.24 6.95 -20.89
C ASN A 623 24.70 6.85 -21.02
N GLN A 624 23.96 7.02 -19.92
CA GLN A 624 22.50 6.97 -19.90
C GLN A 624 21.88 8.30 -20.31
N LEU A 625 22.44 9.45 -19.91
CA LEU A 625 21.87 10.78 -20.14
C LEU A 625 21.50 11.04 -21.61
N PRO A 626 22.38 10.79 -22.63
CA PRO A 626 22.01 11.04 -24.01
C PRO A 626 20.86 10.18 -24.52
N ARG A 627 20.70 8.96 -23.98
CA ARG A 627 19.60 8.05 -24.34
C ARG A 627 18.28 8.53 -23.76
N ASN A 628 18.31 8.99 -22.51
CA ASN A 628 17.14 9.57 -21.85
C ASN A 628 16.70 10.84 -22.58
N GLU A 629 17.62 11.75 -22.89
CA GLU A 629 17.35 12.99 -23.62
C GLU A 629 16.70 12.73 -24.97
N GLN A 630 17.27 11.82 -25.78
CA GLN A 630 16.67 11.41 -27.05
C GLN A 630 15.30 10.74 -26.87
N GLY A 631 15.11 9.98 -25.78
CA GLY A 631 13.82 9.38 -25.41
C GLY A 631 12.78 10.45 -25.15
N MET A 632 13.09 11.39 -24.29
CA MET A 632 12.22 12.51 -23.91
C MET A 632 11.88 13.41 -25.12
N GLU A 633 12.86 13.74 -25.94
CA GLU A 633 12.62 14.52 -27.16
C GLU A 633 11.65 13.80 -28.11
N ARG A 634 11.81 12.48 -28.31
CA ARG A 634 10.87 11.68 -29.12
C ARG A 634 9.46 11.69 -28.52
N ASP A 635 9.32 11.57 -27.20
CA ASP A 635 8.02 11.58 -26.52
C ASP A 635 7.36 12.97 -26.69
N ILE A 636 8.10 14.07 -26.51
CA ILE A 636 7.62 15.43 -26.75
C ILE A 636 7.20 15.61 -28.23
N GLN A 637 8.03 15.17 -29.19
CA GLN A 637 7.70 15.24 -30.62
C GLN A 637 6.45 14.43 -30.96
N THR A 638 6.30 13.24 -30.35
CA THR A 638 5.09 12.43 -30.57
C THR A 638 3.84 13.13 -30.05
N ILE A 639 3.92 13.75 -28.88
CA ILE A 639 2.79 14.45 -28.24
C ILE A 639 2.40 15.70 -29.03
N THR A 640 3.38 16.49 -29.47
CA THR A 640 3.15 17.78 -30.14
C THR A 640 2.88 17.69 -31.63
N ASN A 641 3.19 16.56 -32.29
CA ASN A 641 2.96 16.40 -33.72
C ASN A 641 1.50 16.00 -34.00
N PRO A 642 0.73 16.85 -34.71
CA PRO A 642 -0.69 16.58 -34.98
C PRO A 642 -0.93 15.36 -35.90
N LYS A 643 0.10 14.82 -36.55
CA LYS A 643 0.05 13.62 -37.38
C LYS A 643 0.33 12.32 -36.59
N SER A 644 0.63 12.43 -35.30
CA SER A 644 0.90 11.27 -34.46
C SER A 644 -0.35 10.41 -34.25
N LYS A 645 -0.15 9.08 -34.18
CA LYS A 645 -1.26 8.16 -33.87
C LYS A 645 -1.79 8.46 -32.44
N PRO A 646 -3.12 8.59 -32.23
CA PRO A 646 -3.69 8.89 -30.92
C PRO A 646 -3.25 7.93 -29.80
N SER A 647 -3.03 6.65 -30.11
CA SER A 647 -2.53 5.65 -29.17
C SER A 647 -1.10 5.94 -28.70
N HIS A 648 -0.25 6.48 -29.57
CA HIS A 648 1.12 6.86 -29.19
C HIS A 648 1.11 8.12 -28.32
N VAL A 649 0.34 9.14 -28.68
CA VAL A 649 0.19 10.35 -27.87
C VAL A 649 -0.28 10.00 -26.46
N ARG A 650 -1.32 9.16 -26.32
CA ARG A 650 -1.79 8.71 -25.00
C ARG A 650 -0.78 7.90 -24.23
N ARG A 651 0.05 7.08 -24.91
CA ARG A 651 1.13 6.32 -24.26
C ARG A 651 2.17 7.27 -23.68
N ASP A 652 2.63 8.23 -24.47
CA ASP A 652 3.75 9.11 -24.11
C ASP A 652 3.32 10.17 -23.07
N LEU A 653 2.08 10.67 -23.13
CA LEU A 653 1.51 11.47 -22.03
C LEU A 653 1.56 10.72 -20.68
N ARG A 654 1.22 9.41 -20.67
CA ARG A 654 1.25 8.61 -19.43
C ARG A 654 2.65 8.41 -18.86
N VAL A 655 3.72 8.53 -19.64
CA VAL A 655 5.09 8.50 -19.12
C VAL A 655 5.26 9.61 -18.08
N PHE A 656 4.85 10.83 -18.40
CA PHE A 656 4.96 11.99 -17.51
C PHE A 656 4.02 11.95 -16.28
N ARG A 657 3.01 11.08 -16.27
CA ARG A 657 2.25 10.78 -15.07
C ARG A 657 3.08 10.02 -14.04
N ASN A 658 3.93 9.12 -14.50
CA ASN A 658 4.75 8.28 -13.62
C ASN A 658 6.03 8.97 -13.15
N HIS A 659 6.58 9.84 -14.00
CA HIS A 659 7.81 10.60 -13.76
C HIS A 659 7.54 12.08 -14.02
N PRO A 660 7.12 12.85 -13.00
CA PRO A 660 6.91 14.29 -13.13
C PRO A 660 8.21 14.99 -13.55
N VAL A 661 8.21 15.65 -14.69
CA VAL A 661 9.34 16.35 -15.27
C VAL A 661 9.04 17.84 -15.34
N GLY A 662 9.94 18.68 -14.80
CA GLY A 662 9.81 20.14 -14.83
C GLY A 662 10.19 20.79 -16.17
N GLY A 663 10.31 22.11 -16.17
CA GLY A 663 10.80 22.89 -17.31
C GLY A 663 9.97 22.69 -18.57
N LYS A 664 10.64 22.38 -19.70
CA LYS A 664 10.01 22.28 -21.03
C LYS A 664 8.84 21.28 -21.10
N VAL A 665 8.90 20.19 -20.34
CA VAL A 665 7.82 19.19 -20.35
C VAL A 665 6.60 19.74 -19.66
N LEU A 666 6.75 20.39 -18.52
CA LEU A 666 5.65 21.03 -17.80
C LEU A 666 4.99 22.11 -18.64
N ASP A 667 5.78 22.98 -19.28
CA ASP A 667 5.30 24.06 -20.17
C ASP A 667 4.53 23.46 -21.35
N MET A 668 5.06 22.39 -21.96
CA MET A 668 4.39 21.66 -23.05
C MET A 668 3.07 21.07 -22.60
N LEU A 669 3.00 20.40 -21.44
CA LEU A 669 1.75 19.82 -20.92
C LEU A 669 0.70 20.90 -20.67
N ILE A 670 1.05 22.03 -20.08
CA ILE A 670 0.14 23.16 -19.85
C ILE A 670 -0.35 23.73 -21.17
N ALA A 671 0.54 23.94 -22.15
CA ALA A 671 0.17 24.41 -23.48
C ALA A 671 -0.77 23.42 -24.19
N PHE A 672 -0.49 22.12 -24.10
CA PHE A 672 -1.29 21.06 -24.70
C PHE A 672 -2.73 21.02 -24.14
N VAL A 673 -2.93 21.22 -22.84
CA VAL A 673 -4.26 21.29 -22.25
C VAL A 673 -5.03 22.53 -22.76
N LYS A 674 -4.34 23.66 -22.96
CA LYS A 674 -4.95 24.91 -23.45
C LYS A 674 -5.34 24.87 -24.92
N ASP A 675 -4.60 24.16 -25.75
CA ASP A 675 -4.77 24.16 -27.20
C ASP A 675 -5.99 23.33 -27.63
N GLU A 676 -7.04 24.02 -28.12
CA GLU A 676 -8.28 23.40 -28.57
C GLU A 676 -8.15 22.62 -29.89
N SER A 677 -7.04 22.73 -30.59
CA SER A 677 -6.78 21.92 -31.78
C SER A 677 -6.51 20.44 -31.47
N HIS A 678 -6.13 20.12 -30.21
CA HIS A 678 -5.93 18.76 -29.75
C HIS A 678 -7.26 18.06 -29.38
N PRO A 679 -7.38 16.73 -29.62
CA PRO A 679 -8.55 15.95 -29.21
C PRO A 679 -8.82 16.04 -27.70
N THR A 680 -10.09 16.19 -27.31
CA THR A 680 -10.49 16.36 -25.90
C THR A 680 -9.98 15.23 -25.00
N ASP A 681 -10.02 13.97 -25.46
CA ASP A 681 -9.55 12.81 -24.68
C ASP A 681 -8.05 12.87 -24.36
N GLN A 682 -7.25 13.50 -25.23
CA GLN A 682 -5.82 13.70 -25.01
C GLN A 682 -5.57 14.91 -24.10
N ARG A 683 -6.31 16.00 -24.26
CA ARG A 683 -6.27 17.17 -23.36
C ARG A 683 -6.67 16.78 -21.95
N LEU A 684 -7.69 15.95 -21.79
CA LEU A 684 -8.12 15.38 -20.51
C LEU A 684 -6.99 14.57 -19.86
N LEU A 685 -6.32 13.69 -20.62
CA LEU A 685 -5.18 12.92 -20.12
C LEU A 685 -4.00 13.83 -19.72
N ALA A 686 -3.72 14.87 -20.47
CA ALA A 686 -2.67 15.84 -20.10
C ALA A 686 -3.03 16.62 -18.83
N ALA A 687 -4.30 16.99 -18.63
CA ALA A 687 -4.78 17.59 -17.39
C ALA A 687 -4.65 16.61 -16.20
N GLU A 688 -4.99 15.34 -16.40
CA GLU A 688 -4.78 14.28 -15.41
C GLU A 688 -3.30 14.17 -15.02
N VAL A 689 -2.40 14.18 -16.01
CA VAL A 689 -0.93 14.09 -15.77
C VAL A 689 -0.45 15.24 -14.90
N LEU A 690 -0.91 16.48 -15.17
CA LEU A 690 -0.55 17.65 -14.34
C LEU A 690 -0.97 17.49 -12.87
N GLY A 691 -2.08 16.79 -12.61
CA GLY A 691 -2.53 16.49 -11.25
C GLY A 691 -1.63 15.51 -10.46
N TRP A 692 -0.61 14.90 -11.10
CA TRP A 692 0.38 14.04 -10.43
C TRP A 692 1.64 14.78 -9.96
N TYR A 693 1.71 16.10 -10.19
CA TYR A 693 2.80 16.97 -9.73
C TYR A 693 2.61 17.47 -8.29
N ASN A 694 1.97 16.69 -7.45
CA ASN A 694 1.60 17.06 -6.07
C ASN A 694 2.80 17.36 -5.15
N MET A 695 3.98 16.79 -5.44
CA MET A 695 5.22 17.03 -4.71
C MET A 695 6.15 18.03 -5.42
N TYR A 696 5.77 18.57 -6.57
CA TYR A 696 6.60 19.52 -7.30
C TYR A 696 6.79 20.82 -6.49
N HIS A 697 8.02 21.31 -6.40
CA HIS A 697 8.35 22.49 -5.57
C HIS A 697 7.50 23.72 -5.89
N ASN A 698 7.15 23.92 -7.14
CA ASN A 698 6.32 25.04 -7.61
C ASN A 698 4.94 24.58 -8.11
N LYS A 699 4.27 23.65 -7.38
CA LYS A 699 2.93 23.19 -7.74
C LYS A 699 1.89 24.32 -7.79
N ALA A 700 2.14 25.43 -7.09
CA ALA A 700 1.26 26.60 -7.13
C ALA A 700 1.12 27.19 -8.54
N SER A 701 2.21 27.22 -9.33
CA SER A 701 2.16 27.69 -10.72
C SER A 701 1.32 26.78 -11.61
N ILE A 702 1.34 25.48 -11.37
CA ILE A 702 0.50 24.50 -12.09
C ILE A 702 -0.97 24.75 -11.77
N ILE A 703 -1.30 24.90 -10.49
CA ILE A 703 -2.67 25.20 -10.03
C ILE A 703 -3.18 26.49 -10.68
N GLN A 704 -2.36 27.55 -10.67
CA GLN A 704 -2.73 28.82 -11.31
C GLN A 704 -2.97 28.67 -12.81
N SER A 705 -2.11 27.90 -13.49
CA SER A 705 -2.24 27.65 -14.93
C SER A 705 -3.50 26.87 -15.25
N LEU A 706 -3.83 25.84 -14.46
CA LEU A 706 -5.07 25.05 -14.62
C LEU A 706 -6.32 25.88 -14.34
N LYS A 707 -6.33 26.72 -13.29
CA LYS A 707 -7.43 27.64 -12.97
C LYS A 707 -7.68 28.68 -14.08
N GLY A 708 -6.65 29.01 -14.85
CA GLY A 708 -6.74 29.94 -15.98
C GLY A 708 -7.30 29.34 -17.28
N ILE A 709 -7.51 28.02 -17.35
CA ILE A 709 -8.02 27.36 -18.56
C ILE A 709 -9.54 27.51 -18.62
N GLN A 710 -10.02 28.14 -19.69
CA GLN A 710 -11.45 28.23 -20.00
C GLN A 710 -11.81 27.10 -20.97
N THR A 711 -12.85 26.35 -20.70
CA THR A 711 -13.37 25.28 -21.58
C THR A 711 -14.86 25.08 -21.36
N ASN A 712 -15.57 24.83 -22.46
CA ASN A 712 -17.00 24.45 -22.46
C ASN A 712 -17.16 22.91 -22.41
N ASP A 713 -16.09 22.16 -22.54
CA ASP A 713 -16.12 20.69 -22.42
C ASP A 713 -16.24 20.28 -20.96
N ALA A 714 -17.36 19.66 -20.60
CA ALA A 714 -17.67 19.28 -19.23
C ALA A 714 -16.70 18.22 -18.67
N ALA A 715 -16.22 17.29 -19.50
CA ALA A 715 -15.30 16.24 -19.08
C ALA A 715 -13.91 16.83 -18.78
N LEU A 716 -13.41 17.71 -19.64
CA LEU A 716 -12.14 18.40 -19.44
C LEU A 716 -12.20 19.33 -18.21
N LYS A 717 -13.30 20.07 -18.05
CA LYS A 717 -13.50 20.92 -16.85
C LYS A 717 -13.47 20.09 -15.59
N ASN A 718 -14.18 18.97 -15.55
CA ASN A 718 -14.20 18.04 -14.41
C ASN A 718 -12.80 17.48 -14.08
N GLU A 719 -12.01 17.09 -15.10
CA GLU A 719 -10.64 16.61 -14.84
C GLU A 719 -9.69 17.72 -14.38
N ILE A 720 -9.84 18.94 -14.88
CA ILE A 720 -9.06 20.09 -14.38
C ILE A 720 -9.38 20.34 -12.90
N GLU A 721 -10.66 20.37 -12.52
CA GLU A 721 -11.07 20.51 -11.11
C GLU A 721 -10.50 19.41 -10.23
N LYS A 722 -10.57 18.16 -10.69
CA LYS A 722 -9.99 16.99 -10.01
C LYS A 722 -8.47 17.09 -9.86
N SER A 723 -7.76 17.54 -10.89
CA SER A 723 -6.31 17.73 -10.87
C SER A 723 -5.90 18.85 -9.92
N ILE A 724 -6.63 19.95 -9.89
CA ILE A 724 -6.41 21.03 -8.91
C ILE A 724 -6.61 20.49 -7.48
N ALA A 725 -7.70 19.76 -7.23
CA ALA A 725 -7.98 19.19 -5.91
C ALA A 725 -6.90 18.19 -5.45
N ARG A 726 -6.30 17.43 -6.38
CA ARG A 726 -5.13 16.57 -6.09
C ARG A 726 -3.89 17.37 -5.68
N LEU A 727 -3.61 18.46 -6.39
CA LEU A 727 -2.46 19.32 -6.10
C LEU A 727 -2.61 20.09 -4.78
N GLU A 728 -3.83 20.49 -4.43
CA GLU A 728 -4.16 21.20 -3.18
C GLU A 728 -4.37 20.24 -1.99
N GLY A 729 -4.59 18.95 -2.25
CA GLY A 729 -4.92 17.95 -1.25
C GLY A 729 -3.79 17.64 -0.28
N LYS A 730 -4.15 17.11 0.89
CA LYS A 730 -3.19 16.54 1.84
C LYS A 730 -2.79 15.15 1.38
N ASN A 731 -1.52 14.85 1.43
CA ASN A 731 -0.97 13.53 1.11
C ASN A 731 -0.47 12.85 2.38
N ARG A 732 -0.69 11.54 2.49
CA ARG A 732 -0.26 10.72 3.63
C ARG A 732 0.70 9.61 3.22
#